data_e8e4f6d62834391b116f451fe910a76e
#
_entry.id   e8e4f6d62834391b116f451fe910a76e
#
_cell.length_a   1.000
_cell.length_b   1.000
_cell.length_c   1.000
_cell.angle_alpha   90.00
_cell.angle_beta   90.00
_cell.angle_gamma   90.00
#
_symmetry.space_group_name_H-M   'P 1'
#
loop_
_entity.id
_entity.type
_entity.pdbx_description
1 polymer ?
#
loop_
_entity_poly.entity_id
_entity_poly.type
_entity_poly.pdbx_seq_one_letter_code
_entity_poly.pdbx_strand_id
1 'polypeptide(L)'
;MHHVNKYFNQTMVIEALKMSFYKLNPKQLIKNPIMFVVEVGMILTLILICFPDIFGTSYLSRGYLITIFIILLITILFANFSEAFAEGRGKAQADSLRQAQSNLTARLIEENGAYRIVNATELKAGQNIRVENGETIPADGVVINGLATVDESAITGESAPVIKESGGDFDGVIGGTLVTSDWLEIRVESEAGTSFLDKMIALVEGAERNKTPNEIALFTLLTTLTIIFLVVIVTLYPIASYLHLILPIAMLIALTVCLIPTTIGGLLSAIGIAGMDRVTQFNVLAKSGRAVEVCGDVDVMILDKTGTITYGNRIASEFLPVNQQMLEKLIVAAYMSSIYDDTPEGKSIVRLAKQMYINELPKDIDGTYKPFTAETRMSEIITNEISVFKGAPNSMINLVKQQQGNIPLNIESLCMDVSSKGGTPLIVIENNVMLGVIYLKDVIKDGLVERFTELRKMGIETVMCTGDNALTAATIAKEAGVDRFVAECKPEDKIKVIKDEQAKGHIVAMTGDGTNDAPALAQANIGLAMNSGTISAKEAANLIDLDSNPTKLIEVVKIGKQLLMTRGALTTFSLANDVAKYFAILPALMMSTIPEMTSLNIMHLSSPKSAIISALIFNALIIVALIPIAMKGVKVKGYSIDRIFINNMLIYGLGGLIVPFLGIKLIDMIVQFFV
;
A
#
# COMPACT_ATOMS: atom_id res chain seq x y z
N MET A 1 16.68 0.64 -21.54
CA MET A 1 17.26 1.90 -21.07
C MET A 1 16.23 2.97 -20.67
N HIS A 2 14.96 2.89 -21.08
CA HIS A 2 13.92 3.90 -20.73
C HIS A 2 13.44 3.88 -19.28
N HIS A 3 13.64 2.79 -18.53
CA HIS A 3 13.18 2.69 -17.13
C HIS A 3 14.10 3.32 -16.06
N VAL A 4 15.34 3.64 -16.40
CA VAL A 4 16.31 4.21 -15.43
C VAL A 4 16.09 5.72 -15.23
N ASN A 5 15.61 6.45 -16.26
CA ASN A 5 15.40 7.91 -16.20
C ASN A 5 14.17 8.33 -15.33
N LYS A 6 13.26 7.42 -14.99
CA LYS A 6 12.10 7.73 -14.15
C LYS A 6 12.43 7.81 -12.65
N TYR A 7 13.59 7.27 -12.24
CA TYR A 7 14.01 7.19 -10.84
C TYR A 7 14.88 8.35 -10.35
N PHE A 8 15.52 9.11 -11.26
CA PHE A 8 16.39 10.23 -10.92
C PHE A 8 15.98 11.49 -11.70
N ASN A 9 15.09 12.28 -11.09
CA ASN A 9 14.75 13.61 -11.59
C ASN A 9 15.79 14.61 -11.05
N GLN A 10 16.35 15.46 -11.89
CA GLN A 10 17.39 16.43 -11.53
C GLN A 10 16.93 17.40 -10.45
N THR A 11 15.68 17.82 -10.46
CA THR A 11 15.08 18.69 -9.43
C THR A 11 15.07 18.02 -8.06
N MET A 12 14.67 16.74 -7.99
CA MET A 12 14.64 15.95 -6.73
C MET A 12 16.05 15.78 -6.14
N VAL A 13 17.07 15.55 -6.99
CA VAL A 13 18.47 15.45 -6.55
C VAL A 13 18.94 16.76 -5.92
N ILE A 14 18.64 17.91 -6.55
CA ILE A 14 19.02 19.24 -6.07
C ILE A 14 18.32 19.55 -4.74
N GLU A 15 17.04 19.24 -4.62
CA GLU A 15 16.29 19.42 -3.37
C GLU A 15 16.81 18.52 -2.26
N ALA A 16 17.07 17.25 -2.53
CA ALA A 16 17.66 16.32 -1.58
C ALA A 16 19.04 16.80 -1.10
N LEU A 17 19.85 17.36 -1.99
CA LEU A 17 21.13 17.99 -1.64
C LEU A 17 20.93 19.18 -0.69
N LYS A 18 20.01 20.08 -0.99
CA LYS A 18 19.71 21.21 -0.09
C LYS A 18 19.23 20.72 1.28
N MET A 19 18.32 19.75 1.30
CA MET A 19 17.80 19.19 2.53
C MET A 19 18.86 18.45 3.35
N SER A 20 19.86 17.83 2.71
CA SER A 20 20.95 17.15 3.41
C SER A 20 21.79 18.13 4.28
N PHE A 21 21.98 19.37 3.81
CA PHE A 21 22.60 20.43 4.61
C PHE A 21 21.70 20.92 5.76
N TYR A 22 20.39 21.08 5.49
CA TYR A 22 19.44 21.47 6.53
C TYR A 22 19.37 20.45 7.67
N LYS A 23 19.48 19.16 7.35
CA LYS A 23 19.49 18.05 8.31
C LYS A 23 20.79 17.93 9.13
N LEU A 24 21.81 18.77 8.90
CA LEU A 24 22.98 18.88 9.77
C LEU A 24 22.68 19.52 11.14
N ASN A 25 21.43 19.92 11.40
CA ASN A 25 21.03 20.46 12.68
C ASN A 25 21.08 19.36 13.76
N PRO A 26 21.86 19.52 14.87
CA PRO A 26 22.00 18.53 15.94
C PRO A 26 20.66 18.06 16.54
N LYS A 27 19.66 18.96 16.60
CA LYS A 27 18.30 18.61 17.07
C LYS A 27 17.60 17.58 16.18
N GLN A 28 17.97 17.50 14.92
CA GLN A 28 17.45 16.49 13.99
C GLN A 28 18.27 15.21 14.05
N LEU A 29 19.61 15.33 14.04
CA LEU A 29 20.52 14.20 14.07
C LEU A 29 20.46 13.38 15.36
N ILE A 30 20.10 13.98 16.50
CA ILE A 30 19.91 13.24 17.76
C ILE A 30 18.83 12.13 17.67
N LYS A 31 17.91 12.24 16.71
CA LYS A 31 16.93 11.19 16.41
C LYS A 31 17.58 9.92 15.80
N ASN A 32 18.82 10.05 15.30
CA ASN A 32 19.65 8.95 14.81
C ASN A 32 20.96 8.92 15.60
N PRO A 33 21.04 8.20 16.75
CA PRO A 33 22.19 8.23 17.65
C PRO A 33 23.52 7.87 16.96
N ILE A 34 23.48 7.02 15.94
CA ILE A 34 24.67 6.60 15.19
C ILE A 34 25.27 7.81 14.46
N MET A 35 24.43 8.50 13.67
CA MET A 35 24.87 9.68 12.92
C MET A 35 25.19 10.87 13.84
N PHE A 36 24.51 10.96 14.98
CA PHE A 36 24.83 11.95 16.02
C PHE A 36 26.24 11.76 16.59
N VAL A 37 26.68 10.53 16.82
CA VAL A 37 28.07 10.25 17.25
C VAL A 37 29.07 10.69 16.18
N VAL A 38 28.77 10.50 14.90
CA VAL A 38 29.64 10.99 13.80
C VAL A 38 29.69 12.51 13.81
N GLU A 39 28.56 13.19 14.03
CA GLU A 39 28.51 14.66 14.15
C GLU A 39 29.33 15.18 15.33
N VAL A 40 29.20 14.56 16.49
CA VAL A 40 30.03 14.91 17.66
C VAL A 40 31.50 14.71 17.33
N GLY A 41 31.89 13.61 16.69
CA GLY A 41 33.25 13.38 16.21
C GLY A 41 33.75 14.46 15.24
N MET A 42 32.89 14.89 14.32
CA MET A 42 33.17 15.99 13.38
C MET A 42 33.41 17.29 14.11
N ILE A 43 32.55 17.66 15.08
CA ILE A 43 32.70 18.88 15.90
C ILE A 43 33.99 18.83 16.72
N LEU A 44 34.30 17.70 17.36
CA LEU A 44 35.54 17.50 18.10
C LEU A 44 36.77 17.66 17.18
N THR A 45 36.71 17.13 15.97
CA THR A 45 37.78 17.28 14.98
C THR A 45 37.96 18.76 14.57
N LEU A 46 36.84 19.49 14.41
CA LEU A 46 36.90 20.94 14.15
C LEU A 46 37.56 21.72 15.32
N ILE A 47 37.25 21.34 16.55
CA ILE A 47 37.89 21.93 17.74
C ILE A 47 39.42 21.68 17.72
N LEU A 48 39.82 20.43 17.35
CA LEU A 48 41.26 20.08 17.24
C LEU A 48 41.97 20.82 16.09
N ILE A 49 41.27 21.20 15.00
CA ILE A 49 41.83 22.03 13.94
C ILE A 49 42.10 23.46 14.45
N CYS A 50 41.15 24.01 15.22
CA CYS A 50 41.28 25.36 15.77
C CYS A 50 42.28 25.43 16.95
N PHE A 51 42.25 24.41 17.83
CA PHE A 51 43.04 24.30 19.06
C PHE A 51 43.79 22.98 19.12
N PRO A 52 44.89 22.78 18.36
CA PRO A 52 45.56 21.48 18.23
C PRO A 52 46.05 20.87 19.54
N ASP A 53 46.41 21.70 20.50
CA ASP A 53 47.02 21.25 21.77
C ASP A 53 46.06 21.16 22.94
N ILE A 54 44.73 21.30 22.69
CA ILE A 54 43.70 21.29 23.75
C ILE A 54 43.68 20.00 24.58
N PHE A 55 44.08 18.87 23.95
CA PHE A 55 44.16 17.55 24.58
C PHE A 55 45.58 17.01 24.70
N GLY A 56 46.59 17.90 24.66
CA GLY A 56 48.02 17.57 24.69
C GLY A 56 48.69 17.85 23.36
N THR A 57 50.03 17.63 23.31
CA THR A 57 50.80 17.90 22.07
C THR A 57 50.29 17.14 20.88
N SER A 58 49.92 17.85 19.82
CA SER A 58 49.40 17.24 18.59
C SER A 58 50.55 16.70 17.72
N TYR A 59 50.56 15.41 17.47
CA TYR A 59 51.49 14.73 16.56
C TYR A 59 50.96 14.64 15.11
N LEU A 60 49.78 15.25 14.83
CA LEU A 60 49.14 15.19 13.52
C LEU A 60 49.20 16.55 12.82
N SER A 61 49.43 16.52 11.52
CA SER A 61 49.40 17.77 10.74
C SER A 61 47.97 18.33 10.64
N ARG A 62 47.85 19.66 10.60
CA ARG A 62 46.55 20.32 10.39
C ARG A 62 45.86 19.83 9.11
N GLY A 63 46.62 19.56 8.04
CA GLY A 63 46.07 18.99 6.80
C GLY A 63 45.39 17.64 7.00
N TYR A 64 45.97 16.76 7.84
CA TYR A 64 45.36 15.47 8.18
C TYR A 64 44.06 15.64 8.95
N LEU A 65 44.01 16.57 9.94
CA LEU A 65 42.79 16.86 10.67
C LEU A 65 41.66 17.40 9.77
N ILE A 66 42.01 18.34 8.86
CA ILE A 66 41.09 18.88 7.86
C ILE A 66 40.55 17.76 6.97
N THR A 67 41.37 16.82 6.55
CA THR A 67 40.94 15.67 5.74
C THR A 67 39.94 14.79 6.49
N ILE A 68 40.20 14.46 7.76
CA ILE A 68 39.22 13.72 8.58
C ILE A 68 37.91 14.50 8.68
N PHE A 69 37.96 15.79 9.00
CA PHE A 69 36.77 16.65 9.14
C PHE A 69 35.91 16.62 7.85
N ILE A 70 36.54 16.81 6.69
CA ILE A 70 35.85 16.80 5.40
C ILE A 70 35.20 15.46 5.12
N ILE A 71 35.88 14.32 5.41
CA ILE A 71 35.33 13.00 5.17
C ILE A 71 34.16 12.73 6.12
N LEU A 72 34.23 13.12 7.40
CA LEU A 72 33.12 13.00 8.34
C LEU A 72 31.91 13.83 7.90
N LEU A 73 32.13 15.07 7.48
CA LEU A 73 31.09 15.93 6.92
C LEU A 73 30.40 15.29 5.71
N ILE A 74 31.19 14.78 4.75
CA ILE A 74 30.67 14.09 3.57
C ILE A 74 29.89 12.83 3.95
N THR A 75 30.36 12.08 4.94
CA THR A 75 29.66 10.87 5.44
C THR A 75 28.26 11.21 5.97
N ILE A 76 28.16 12.27 6.81
CA ILE A 76 26.86 12.73 7.33
C ILE A 76 25.98 13.24 6.19
N LEU A 77 26.55 14.04 5.27
CA LEU A 77 25.80 14.55 4.12
C LEU A 77 25.25 13.42 3.23
N PHE A 78 26.00 12.35 3.02
CA PHE A 78 25.52 11.21 2.23
C PHE A 78 24.41 10.45 2.93
N ALA A 79 24.49 10.26 4.25
CA ALA A 79 23.42 9.66 5.03
C ALA A 79 22.15 10.52 4.99
N ASN A 80 22.27 11.82 5.26
CA ASN A 80 21.16 12.77 5.18
C ASN A 80 20.57 12.86 3.77
N PHE A 81 21.41 12.83 2.73
CA PHE A 81 20.98 12.82 1.33
C PHE A 81 20.14 11.58 1.02
N SER A 82 20.56 10.40 1.47
CA SER A 82 19.81 9.16 1.27
C SER A 82 18.39 9.24 1.83
N GLU A 83 18.25 9.78 3.04
CA GLU A 83 16.95 9.99 3.68
C GLU A 83 16.13 11.08 2.97
N ALA A 84 16.72 12.25 2.70
CA ALA A 84 16.06 13.36 2.01
C ALA A 84 15.62 13.00 0.59
N PHE A 85 16.40 12.20 -0.12
CA PHE A 85 16.06 11.73 -1.46
C PHE A 85 14.85 10.77 -1.44
N ALA A 86 14.79 9.89 -0.44
CA ALA A 86 13.63 9.03 -0.25
C ALA A 86 12.37 9.83 0.09
N GLU A 87 12.47 10.85 0.99
CA GLU A 87 11.36 11.75 1.35
C GLU A 87 10.89 12.60 0.16
N GLY A 88 11.82 13.11 -0.65
CA GLY A 88 11.51 13.96 -1.81
C GLY A 88 10.65 13.27 -2.86
N ARG A 89 10.73 11.94 -2.97
CA ARG A 89 9.87 11.16 -3.88
C ARG A 89 8.42 11.17 -3.42
N GLY A 90 8.17 11.00 -2.13
CA GLY A 90 6.82 11.11 -1.58
C GLY A 90 6.22 12.51 -1.79
N LYS A 91 7.02 13.57 -1.56
CA LYS A 91 6.57 14.95 -1.73
C LYS A 91 6.18 15.28 -3.17
N ALA A 92 6.95 14.85 -4.17
CA ALA A 92 6.63 15.09 -5.58
C ALA A 92 5.28 14.45 -5.99
N GLN A 93 4.93 13.30 -5.42
CA GLN A 93 3.65 12.65 -5.64
C GLN A 93 2.51 13.41 -4.94
N ALA A 94 2.72 13.88 -3.72
CA ALA A 94 1.77 14.71 -2.99
C ALA A 94 1.45 16.04 -3.71
N ASP A 95 2.47 16.70 -4.27
CA ASP A 95 2.29 17.92 -5.05
C ASP A 95 1.45 17.71 -6.32
N SER A 96 1.58 16.54 -6.96
CA SER A 96 0.72 16.16 -8.10
C SER A 96 -0.74 16.02 -7.69
N LEU A 97 -1.02 15.45 -6.52
CA LEU A 97 -2.37 15.32 -5.97
C LEU A 97 -2.96 16.69 -5.56
N ARG A 98 -2.14 17.59 -4.98
CA ARG A 98 -2.58 18.95 -4.62
C ARG A 98 -2.99 19.79 -5.82
N GLN A 99 -2.31 19.65 -6.96
CA GLN A 99 -2.66 20.37 -8.18
C GLN A 99 -4.06 20.03 -8.69
N ALA A 100 -4.57 18.84 -8.39
CA ALA A 100 -5.94 18.43 -8.73
C ALA A 100 -7.03 19.15 -7.89
N GLN A 101 -6.68 19.66 -6.69
CA GLN A 101 -7.63 20.34 -5.79
C GLN A 101 -7.66 21.86 -5.89
N SER A 102 -6.67 22.50 -6.53
CA SER A 102 -6.54 23.95 -6.49
C SER A 102 -7.64 24.65 -7.31
N ASN A 103 -8.37 25.59 -6.66
CA ASN A 103 -9.36 26.50 -7.26
C ASN A 103 -10.74 25.90 -7.60
N LEU A 104 -11.22 24.92 -6.85
CA LEU A 104 -12.58 24.38 -7.02
C LEU A 104 -13.64 25.30 -6.40
N THR A 105 -14.76 25.46 -7.09
CA THR A 105 -15.97 26.12 -6.59
C THR A 105 -17.10 25.10 -6.41
N ALA A 106 -18.00 25.37 -5.46
CA ALA A 106 -19.13 24.51 -5.13
C ALA A 106 -20.44 25.26 -5.26
N ARG A 107 -21.50 24.58 -5.72
CA ARG A 107 -22.88 25.08 -5.68
C ARG A 107 -23.54 24.59 -4.38
N LEU A 108 -23.48 25.41 -3.34
CA LEU A 108 -24.11 25.14 -2.05
C LEU A 108 -25.65 25.30 -2.20
N ILE A 109 -26.38 24.32 -1.68
CA ILE A 109 -27.84 24.34 -1.61
C ILE A 109 -28.26 25.01 -0.30
N GLU A 110 -28.93 26.17 -0.38
CA GLU A 110 -29.45 26.86 0.80
C GLU A 110 -30.82 26.29 1.22
N GLU A 111 -31.25 26.55 2.46
CA GLU A 111 -32.51 26.05 3.03
C GLU A 111 -33.74 26.44 2.21
N ASN A 112 -33.67 27.54 1.42
CA ASN A 112 -34.73 28.00 0.52
C ASN A 112 -34.70 27.29 -0.86
N GLY A 113 -33.78 26.35 -1.10
CA GLY A 113 -33.58 25.66 -2.38
C GLY A 113 -32.79 26.45 -3.41
N ALA A 114 -32.28 27.65 -3.09
CA ALA A 114 -31.45 28.44 -3.99
C ALA A 114 -29.98 27.92 -3.98
N TYR A 115 -29.28 28.14 -5.11
CA TYR A 115 -27.86 27.77 -5.23
C TYR A 115 -26.98 29.00 -4.99
N ARG A 116 -26.00 28.85 -4.14
CA ARG A 116 -24.95 29.83 -3.89
C ARG A 116 -23.59 29.26 -4.29
N ILE A 117 -22.84 29.98 -5.11
CA ILE A 117 -21.47 29.59 -5.46
C ILE A 117 -20.53 30.03 -4.33
N VAL A 118 -19.80 29.08 -3.78
CA VAL A 118 -18.81 29.28 -2.72
C VAL A 118 -17.47 28.61 -3.13
N ASN A 119 -16.38 29.01 -2.49
CA ASN A 119 -15.11 28.30 -2.68
C ASN A 119 -15.19 26.94 -1.97
N ALA A 120 -14.59 25.88 -2.54
CA ALA A 120 -14.56 24.55 -1.93
C ALA A 120 -13.95 24.56 -0.52
N THR A 121 -13.01 25.48 -0.25
CA THR A 121 -12.36 25.66 1.07
C THR A 121 -13.31 26.25 2.14
N GLU A 122 -14.46 26.79 1.76
CA GLU A 122 -15.46 27.35 2.67
C GLU A 122 -16.55 26.34 3.06
N LEU A 123 -16.54 25.15 2.44
CA LEU A 123 -17.51 24.09 2.73
C LEU A 123 -17.32 23.51 4.13
N LYS A 124 -18.44 23.21 4.78
CA LYS A 124 -18.49 22.57 6.10
C LYS A 124 -19.21 21.25 6.04
N ALA A 125 -18.83 20.32 6.90
CA ALA A 125 -19.53 19.05 7.05
C ALA A 125 -21.02 19.26 7.36
N GLY A 126 -21.87 18.47 6.73
CA GLY A 126 -23.34 18.54 6.83
C GLY A 126 -24.01 19.47 5.81
N GLN A 127 -23.28 20.27 5.03
CA GLN A 127 -23.84 21.08 3.96
C GLN A 127 -24.14 20.24 2.72
N ASN A 128 -25.19 20.60 1.98
CA ASN A 128 -25.56 19.94 0.74
C ASN A 128 -25.08 20.77 -0.46
N ILE A 129 -24.46 20.12 -1.42
CA ILE A 129 -23.97 20.73 -2.66
C ILE A 129 -24.54 19.98 -3.86
N ARG A 130 -24.65 20.66 -4.98
CA ARG A 130 -25.01 20.08 -6.27
C ARG A 130 -23.84 20.15 -7.23
N VAL A 131 -23.55 19.03 -7.89
CA VAL A 131 -22.50 18.90 -8.90
C VAL A 131 -23.13 18.35 -10.18
N GLU A 132 -22.86 18.99 -11.30
CA GLU A 132 -23.43 18.64 -12.61
C GLU A 132 -22.37 17.99 -13.51
N ASN A 133 -22.85 17.42 -14.62
CA ASN A 133 -21.97 16.85 -15.63
C ASN A 133 -20.89 17.84 -16.08
N GLY A 134 -19.64 17.38 -16.12
CA GLY A 134 -18.46 18.18 -16.47
C GLY A 134 -17.88 18.98 -15.31
N GLU A 135 -18.44 18.89 -14.11
CA GLU A 135 -17.92 19.56 -12.91
C GLU A 135 -17.12 18.61 -12.03
N THR A 136 -16.11 19.15 -11.38
CA THR A 136 -15.30 18.42 -10.39
C THR A 136 -15.98 18.48 -9.03
N ILE A 137 -16.10 17.34 -8.35
CA ILE A 137 -16.64 17.24 -6.98
C ILE A 137 -15.72 18.01 -6.03
N PRO A 138 -16.22 19.02 -5.31
CA PRO A 138 -15.38 19.93 -4.56
C PRO A 138 -14.95 19.44 -3.18
N ALA A 139 -15.64 18.45 -2.60
CA ALA A 139 -15.34 17.89 -1.28
C ALA A 139 -15.83 16.44 -1.17
N ASP A 140 -15.27 15.68 -0.24
CA ASP A 140 -15.76 14.33 0.04
C ASP A 140 -17.14 14.37 0.69
N GLY A 141 -17.97 13.41 0.33
CA GLY A 141 -19.34 13.35 0.86
C GLY A 141 -20.07 12.09 0.45
N VAL A 142 -21.36 12.09 0.76
CA VAL A 142 -22.30 11.01 0.42
C VAL A 142 -23.38 11.54 -0.50
N VAL A 143 -23.68 10.80 -1.56
CA VAL A 143 -24.76 11.11 -2.48
C VAL A 143 -26.10 10.96 -1.77
N ILE A 144 -26.85 12.04 -1.66
CA ILE A 144 -28.19 12.06 -1.06
C ILE A 144 -29.30 12.01 -2.10
N ASN A 145 -29.00 12.44 -3.34
CA ASN A 145 -29.95 12.42 -4.45
C ASN A 145 -29.20 12.42 -5.78
N GLY A 146 -29.80 11.84 -6.83
CA GLY A 146 -29.22 11.73 -8.17
C GLY A 146 -28.52 10.42 -8.44
N LEU A 147 -28.15 10.23 -9.71
CA LEU A 147 -27.40 9.08 -10.22
C LEU A 147 -26.50 9.61 -11.34
N ALA A 148 -25.20 9.42 -11.20
CA ALA A 148 -24.23 9.89 -12.19
C ALA A 148 -23.03 8.96 -12.30
N THR A 149 -22.33 9.02 -13.44
CA THR A 149 -21.02 8.43 -13.59
C THR A 149 -19.95 9.43 -13.19
N VAL A 150 -18.98 9.00 -12.42
CA VAL A 150 -17.87 9.80 -11.91
C VAL A 150 -16.55 9.21 -12.42
N ASP A 151 -15.74 10.04 -13.06
CA ASP A 151 -14.36 9.70 -13.42
C ASP A 151 -13.45 9.96 -12.22
N GLU A 152 -12.98 8.88 -11.63
CA GLU A 152 -12.05 8.90 -10.51
C GLU A 152 -10.57 8.76 -10.95
N SER A 153 -10.29 8.80 -12.27
CA SER A 153 -8.97 8.52 -12.83
C SER A 153 -7.86 9.43 -12.31
N ALA A 154 -8.19 10.67 -11.97
CA ALA A 154 -7.25 11.63 -11.37
C ALA A 154 -6.70 11.16 -10.01
N ILE A 155 -7.46 10.32 -9.29
CA ILE A 155 -7.11 9.79 -7.97
C ILE A 155 -6.72 8.32 -8.07
N THR A 156 -7.50 7.52 -8.81
CA THR A 156 -7.34 6.07 -8.91
C THR A 156 -6.40 5.65 -10.03
N GLY A 157 -6.24 6.48 -11.06
CA GLY A 157 -5.53 6.12 -12.30
C GLY A 157 -6.34 5.23 -13.25
N GLU A 158 -7.56 4.82 -12.88
CA GLU A 158 -8.45 4.01 -13.73
C GLU A 158 -9.32 4.89 -14.62
N SER A 159 -9.35 4.58 -15.92
CA SER A 159 -10.09 5.35 -16.92
C SER A 159 -11.58 5.01 -17.01
N ALA A 160 -12.05 3.98 -16.31
CA ALA A 160 -13.44 3.57 -16.33
C ALA A 160 -14.26 4.37 -15.31
N PRO A 161 -15.28 5.17 -15.74
CA PRO A 161 -16.13 5.89 -14.81
C PRO A 161 -16.92 4.96 -13.89
N VAL A 162 -17.07 5.34 -12.62
CA VAL A 162 -17.81 4.60 -11.60
C VAL A 162 -19.19 5.22 -11.45
N ILE A 163 -20.24 4.39 -11.34
CA ILE A 163 -21.61 4.86 -11.07
C ILE A 163 -21.72 5.19 -9.59
N LYS A 164 -22.26 6.39 -9.30
CA LYS A 164 -22.58 6.85 -7.94
C LYS A 164 -24.06 7.10 -7.83
N GLU A 165 -24.66 6.59 -6.75
CA GLU A 165 -26.12 6.70 -6.50
C GLU A 165 -26.42 6.85 -5.01
N SER A 166 -27.60 7.39 -4.69
CA SER A 166 -28.04 7.55 -3.31
C SER A 166 -28.47 6.23 -2.67
N GLY A 167 -28.02 5.97 -1.44
CA GLY A 167 -28.54 4.89 -0.58
C GLY A 167 -28.01 3.49 -0.88
N GLY A 168 -26.89 3.36 -1.58
CA GLY A 168 -26.20 2.09 -1.85
C GLY A 168 -24.77 2.06 -1.28
N ASP A 169 -24.05 0.99 -1.57
CA ASP A 169 -22.62 0.86 -1.22
C ASP A 169 -21.72 1.80 -2.08
N PHE A 170 -22.28 2.44 -3.10
CA PHE A 170 -21.60 3.34 -4.03
C PHE A 170 -22.00 4.81 -3.83
N ASP A 171 -22.50 5.18 -2.67
CA ASP A 171 -22.94 6.54 -2.36
C ASP A 171 -21.79 7.49 -1.98
N GLY A 172 -20.63 6.96 -1.59
CA GLY A 172 -19.46 7.76 -1.24
C GLY A 172 -18.78 8.36 -2.45
N VAL A 173 -18.52 9.68 -2.41
CA VAL A 173 -17.79 10.43 -3.45
C VAL A 173 -16.56 11.11 -2.86
N ILE A 174 -15.52 11.26 -3.69
CA ILE A 174 -14.23 11.84 -3.30
C ILE A 174 -14.04 13.18 -4.00
N GLY A 175 -13.66 14.19 -3.24
CA GLY A 175 -13.30 15.50 -3.77
C GLY A 175 -12.13 15.42 -4.76
N GLY A 176 -12.24 16.17 -5.88
CA GLY A 176 -11.24 16.13 -6.96
C GLY A 176 -11.57 15.19 -8.11
N THR A 177 -12.66 14.41 -8.03
CA THR A 177 -13.16 13.53 -9.11
C THR A 177 -14.14 14.25 -10.01
N LEU A 178 -14.29 13.82 -11.27
CA LEU A 178 -15.08 14.51 -12.30
C LEU A 178 -16.40 13.79 -12.56
N VAL A 179 -17.53 14.51 -12.46
CA VAL A 179 -18.84 13.98 -12.87
C VAL A 179 -18.91 13.96 -14.41
N THR A 180 -19.15 12.78 -15.00
CA THR A 180 -19.14 12.56 -16.46
C THR A 180 -20.51 12.33 -17.08
N SER A 181 -21.55 12.19 -16.26
CA SER A 181 -22.95 12.15 -16.73
C SER A 181 -23.87 12.71 -15.65
N ASP A 182 -25.03 13.22 -16.04
CA ASP A 182 -26.13 13.67 -15.17
C ASP A 182 -25.68 14.60 -14.01
N TRP A 183 -26.22 14.45 -12.81
CA TRP A 183 -25.94 15.30 -11.64
C TRP A 183 -26.03 14.52 -10.33
N LEU A 184 -25.38 15.04 -9.30
CA LEU A 184 -25.40 14.50 -7.92
C LEU A 184 -25.69 15.63 -6.93
N GLU A 185 -26.54 15.37 -5.94
CA GLU A 185 -26.63 16.13 -4.71
C GLU A 185 -25.84 15.37 -3.63
N ILE A 186 -24.88 16.04 -3.05
CA ILE A 186 -23.89 15.45 -2.15
C ILE A 186 -23.98 16.18 -0.81
N ARG A 187 -24.11 15.42 0.26
CA ARG A 187 -23.91 15.93 1.62
C ARG A 187 -22.43 15.86 1.93
N VAL A 188 -21.81 17.00 2.17
CA VAL A 188 -20.40 17.13 2.50
C VAL A 188 -20.13 16.47 3.87
N GLU A 189 -19.11 15.60 3.94
CA GLU A 189 -18.71 14.94 5.18
C GLU A 189 -17.35 15.41 5.69
N SER A 190 -16.50 15.99 4.82
CA SER A 190 -15.17 16.46 5.19
C SER A 190 -15.05 17.97 5.11
N GLU A 191 -14.36 18.58 6.08
CA GLU A 191 -13.95 19.99 6.01
C GLU A 191 -12.64 20.12 5.21
N ALA A 192 -12.36 21.33 4.72
CA ALA A 192 -11.10 21.64 4.03
C ALA A 192 -9.90 21.29 4.92
N GLY A 193 -8.94 20.54 4.40
CA GLY A 193 -7.76 20.03 5.12
C GLY A 193 -7.98 18.68 5.82
N THR A 194 -9.20 18.12 5.79
CA THR A 194 -9.51 16.81 6.40
C THR A 194 -10.06 15.81 5.39
N SER A 195 -10.12 16.19 4.11
CA SER A 195 -10.61 15.33 3.03
C SER A 195 -9.78 14.05 2.91
N PHE A 196 -10.33 13.04 2.24
CA PHE A 196 -9.61 11.81 1.91
C PHE A 196 -8.30 12.13 1.15
N LEU A 197 -8.36 13.06 0.21
CA LEU A 197 -7.21 13.50 -0.55
C LEU A 197 -6.18 14.24 0.32
N ASP A 198 -6.62 15.08 1.28
CA ASP A 198 -5.73 15.74 2.25
C ASP A 198 -5.03 14.69 3.15
N LYS A 199 -5.78 13.69 3.62
CA LYS A 199 -5.22 12.56 4.39
C LYS A 199 -4.22 11.76 3.54
N MET A 200 -4.51 11.51 2.26
CA MET A 200 -3.59 10.87 1.31
C MET A 200 -2.31 11.67 1.13
N ILE A 201 -2.43 12.97 0.91
CA ILE A 201 -1.30 13.87 0.75
C ILE A 201 -0.41 13.83 2.01
N ALA A 202 -1.01 13.94 3.20
CA ALA A 202 -0.29 13.86 4.47
C ALA A 202 0.45 12.53 4.66
N LEU A 203 -0.16 11.41 4.27
CA LEU A 203 0.46 10.08 4.33
C LEU A 203 1.65 9.94 3.36
N VAL A 204 1.50 10.46 2.14
CA VAL A 204 2.55 10.43 1.11
C VAL A 204 3.71 11.37 1.47
N GLU A 205 3.43 12.52 2.08
CA GLU A 205 4.45 13.46 2.58
C GLU A 205 5.21 12.92 3.80
N GLY A 206 4.70 11.87 4.44
CA GLY A 206 5.38 11.26 5.59
C GLY A 206 5.31 12.09 6.87
N ALA A 207 4.32 12.99 7.00
CA ALA A 207 4.17 13.92 8.11
C ALA A 207 4.06 13.23 9.49
N GLU A 208 3.65 11.94 9.54
CA GLU A 208 3.52 11.15 10.77
C GLU A 208 4.08 9.73 10.62
N ARG A 209 5.34 9.61 10.23
CA ARG A 209 5.97 8.29 10.10
C ARG A 209 6.39 7.73 11.46
N ASN A 210 5.56 6.87 12.02
CA ASN A 210 5.95 6.04 13.15
C ASN A 210 6.91 4.92 12.70
N LYS A 211 8.01 4.73 13.44
CA LYS A 211 8.94 3.62 13.19
C LYS A 211 8.24 2.27 13.38
N THR A 212 8.54 1.32 12.52
CA THR A 212 8.02 -0.05 12.65
C THR A 212 8.67 -0.79 13.83
N PRO A 213 8.05 -1.84 14.40
CA PRO A 213 8.67 -2.64 15.46
C PRO A 213 10.05 -3.20 15.08
N ASN A 214 10.22 -3.65 13.84
CA ASN A 214 11.52 -4.12 13.35
C ASN A 214 12.52 -2.99 13.19
N GLU A 215 12.10 -1.80 12.77
CA GLU A 215 12.96 -0.61 12.76
C GLU A 215 13.42 -0.25 14.19
N ILE A 216 12.52 -0.30 15.17
CA ILE A 216 12.85 -0.05 16.57
C ILE A 216 13.85 -1.10 17.08
N ALA A 217 13.62 -2.39 16.82
CA ALA A 217 14.50 -3.48 17.22
C ALA A 217 15.90 -3.32 16.61
N LEU A 218 16.00 -3.10 15.30
CA LEU A 218 17.27 -2.85 14.62
C LEU A 218 17.97 -1.60 15.15
N PHE A 219 17.22 -0.53 15.37
CA PHE A 219 17.75 0.72 15.89
C PHE A 219 18.32 0.55 17.31
N THR A 220 17.64 -0.23 18.15
CA THR A 220 18.09 -0.61 19.49
C THR A 220 19.38 -1.42 19.42
N LEU A 221 19.45 -2.43 18.56
CA LEU A 221 20.65 -3.24 18.34
C LEU A 221 21.82 -2.37 17.89
N LEU A 222 21.63 -1.52 16.89
CA LEU A 222 22.67 -0.65 16.35
C LEU A 222 23.15 0.39 17.37
N THR A 223 22.23 0.94 18.16
CA THR A 223 22.58 1.87 19.26
C THR A 223 23.38 1.16 20.33
N THR A 224 23.01 -0.07 20.71
CA THR A 224 23.74 -0.88 21.67
C THR A 224 25.15 -1.19 21.17
N LEU A 225 25.30 -1.59 19.91
CA LEU A 225 26.62 -1.79 19.30
C LEU A 225 27.45 -0.51 19.29
N THR A 226 26.85 0.63 18.99
CA THR A 226 27.52 1.94 19.02
C THR A 226 28.05 2.25 20.42
N ILE A 227 27.26 2.01 21.47
CA ILE A 227 27.69 2.19 22.86
C ILE A 227 28.84 1.24 23.20
N ILE A 228 28.77 -0.03 22.82
CA ILE A 228 29.84 -1.01 23.04
C ILE A 228 31.14 -0.52 22.38
N PHE A 229 31.08 -0.11 21.11
CA PHE A 229 32.28 0.39 20.42
C PHE A 229 32.82 1.67 21.03
N LEU A 230 31.98 2.60 21.51
CA LEU A 230 32.41 3.78 22.22
C LEU A 230 33.18 3.39 23.51
N VAL A 231 32.66 2.44 24.29
CA VAL A 231 33.34 1.95 25.49
C VAL A 231 34.69 1.33 25.12
N VAL A 232 34.73 0.50 24.07
CA VAL A 232 36.00 -0.13 23.58
C VAL A 232 37.01 0.96 23.20
N ILE A 233 36.61 1.98 22.44
CA ILE A 233 37.52 3.06 22.01
C ILE A 233 38.01 3.90 23.19
N VAL A 234 37.13 4.23 24.13
CA VAL A 234 37.54 4.99 25.36
C VAL A 234 38.53 4.19 26.18
N THR A 235 38.32 2.88 26.31
CA THR A 235 39.25 1.99 27.07
C THR A 235 40.53 1.70 26.28
N LEU A 236 40.53 1.83 24.97
CA LEU A 236 41.74 1.66 24.17
C LEU A 236 42.78 2.75 24.46
N TYR A 237 42.39 3.97 24.80
CA TYR A 237 43.30 5.05 25.07
C TYR A 237 44.24 4.77 26.29
N PRO A 238 43.76 4.41 27.48
CA PRO A 238 44.66 4.04 28.62
C PRO A 238 45.44 2.78 28.35
N ILE A 239 44.92 1.77 27.63
CA ILE A 239 45.64 0.57 27.24
C ILE A 239 46.80 0.93 26.31
N ALA A 240 46.55 1.74 25.29
CA ALA A 240 47.58 2.21 24.38
C ALA A 240 48.67 3.00 25.10
N SER A 241 48.28 3.90 26.05
CA SER A 241 49.20 4.67 26.88
C SER A 241 50.09 3.74 27.72
N TYR A 242 49.52 2.67 28.31
CA TYR A 242 50.28 1.66 29.07
C TYR A 242 51.27 0.93 28.18
N LEU A 243 50.95 0.65 26.96
CA LEU A 243 51.81 0.00 25.96
C LEU A 243 52.77 0.96 25.26
N HIS A 244 52.85 2.24 25.72
CA HIS A 244 53.64 3.30 25.09
C HIS A 244 53.27 3.60 23.62
N LEU A 245 52.02 3.27 23.22
CA LEU A 245 51.47 3.56 21.93
C LEU A 245 50.91 4.99 21.92
N ILE A 246 51.41 5.86 21.04
CA ILE A 246 50.85 7.20 20.86
C ILE A 246 49.67 7.13 19.93
N LEU A 247 48.43 7.17 20.49
CA LEU A 247 47.20 7.26 19.73
C LEU A 247 46.59 8.66 19.85
N PRO A 248 46.74 9.54 18.84
CA PRO A 248 46.11 10.85 18.84
C PRO A 248 44.60 10.76 18.89
N ILE A 249 43.95 11.69 19.63
CA ILE A 249 42.48 11.71 19.79
C ILE A 249 41.74 11.74 18.45
N ALA A 250 42.26 12.47 17.45
CA ALA A 250 41.65 12.47 16.12
C ALA A 250 41.64 11.09 15.44
N MET A 251 42.65 10.25 15.70
CA MET A 251 42.64 8.85 15.23
C MET A 251 41.61 8.02 15.98
N LEU A 252 41.41 8.24 17.28
CA LEU A 252 40.35 7.56 18.04
C LEU A 252 38.96 7.97 17.56
N ILE A 253 38.73 9.24 17.26
CA ILE A 253 37.49 9.74 16.67
C ILE A 253 37.25 9.05 15.30
N ALA A 254 38.24 9.03 14.44
CA ALA A 254 38.15 8.41 13.13
C ALA A 254 37.90 6.88 13.24
N LEU A 255 38.59 6.21 14.17
CA LEU A 255 38.39 4.78 14.46
C LEU A 255 36.99 4.52 14.97
N THR A 256 36.43 5.37 15.85
CA THR A 256 35.05 5.28 16.31
C THR A 256 34.08 5.26 15.12
N VAL A 257 34.21 6.22 14.21
CA VAL A 257 33.31 6.33 13.04
C VAL A 257 33.50 5.15 12.07
N CYS A 258 34.70 4.58 11.95
CA CYS A 258 34.93 3.41 11.14
C CYS A 258 34.29 2.13 11.73
N LEU A 259 34.18 2.03 13.06
CA LEU A 259 33.71 0.81 13.74
C LEU A 259 32.21 0.81 14.00
N ILE A 260 31.59 1.98 14.25
CA ILE A 260 30.14 2.05 14.44
C ILE A 260 29.40 1.77 13.12
N PRO A 261 28.19 1.18 13.18
CA PRO A 261 27.45 0.75 11.98
C PRO A 261 26.78 1.93 11.24
N THR A 262 27.63 2.86 10.74
CA THR A 262 27.15 4.09 10.05
C THR A 262 26.43 3.78 8.76
N THR A 263 26.81 2.73 8.04
CA THR A 263 26.23 2.38 6.74
C THR A 263 24.75 2.09 6.84
N ILE A 264 24.35 1.17 7.72
CA ILE A 264 22.91 0.86 7.90
C ILE A 264 22.18 1.95 8.66
N GLY A 265 22.87 2.64 9.61
CA GLY A 265 22.30 3.77 10.33
C GLY A 265 21.85 4.91 9.42
N GLY A 266 22.57 5.15 8.31
CA GLY A 266 22.21 6.14 7.30
C GLY A 266 21.17 5.67 6.28
N LEU A 267 20.98 4.35 6.10
CA LEU A 267 20.08 3.79 5.07
C LEU A 267 18.74 3.27 5.62
N LEU A 268 18.64 3.02 6.93
CA LEU A 268 17.48 2.34 7.51
C LEU A 268 16.16 3.09 7.27
N SER A 269 16.15 4.41 7.47
CA SER A 269 15.00 5.27 7.18
C SER A 269 14.64 5.28 5.68
N ALA A 270 15.64 5.38 4.82
CA ALA A 270 15.47 5.39 3.37
C ALA A 270 14.83 4.09 2.85
N ILE A 271 15.21 2.93 3.40
CA ILE A 271 14.62 1.63 3.03
C ILE A 271 13.12 1.61 3.30
N GLY A 272 12.71 2.07 4.48
CA GLY A 272 11.29 2.07 4.85
C GLY A 272 10.45 3.03 3.99
N ILE A 273 10.96 4.23 3.70
CA ILE A 273 10.29 5.21 2.82
C ILE A 273 10.17 4.64 1.40
N ALA A 274 11.24 4.06 0.88
CA ALA A 274 11.22 3.43 -0.44
C ALA A 274 10.23 2.24 -0.53
N GLY A 275 9.98 1.54 0.57
CA GLY A 275 8.96 0.49 0.65
C GLY A 275 7.55 1.07 0.44
N MET A 276 7.19 2.13 1.15
CA MET A 276 5.89 2.80 1.01
C MET A 276 5.71 3.37 -0.41
N ASP A 277 6.72 4.06 -0.95
CA ASP A 277 6.68 4.60 -2.30
C ASP A 277 6.43 3.51 -3.36
N ARG A 278 7.03 2.34 -3.21
CA ARG A 278 6.78 1.21 -4.13
C ARG A 278 5.36 0.70 -4.07
N VAL A 279 4.74 0.62 -2.89
CA VAL A 279 3.33 0.23 -2.74
C VAL A 279 2.41 1.21 -3.45
N THR A 280 2.68 2.51 -3.33
CA THR A 280 1.91 3.55 -4.00
C THR A 280 2.02 3.49 -5.53
N GLN A 281 3.17 3.06 -6.07
CA GLN A 281 3.32 2.83 -7.52
C GLN A 281 2.43 1.71 -8.09
N PHE A 282 1.90 0.84 -7.23
CA PHE A 282 0.90 -0.18 -7.57
C PHE A 282 -0.53 0.28 -7.27
N ASN A 283 -0.77 1.59 -7.13
CA ASN A 283 -2.07 2.16 -6.81
C ASN A 283 -2.65 1.64 -5.48
N VAL A 284 -1.79 1.35 -4.51
CA VAL A 284 -2.20 1.01 -3.15
C VAL A 284 -1.61 2.04 -2.18
N LEU A 285 -2.45 2.60 -1.34
CA LEU A 285 -2.04 3.55 -0.31
C LEU A 285 -1.86 2.83 1.01
N ALA A 286 -0.70 2.99 1.61
CA ALA A 286 -0.42 2.49 2.94
C ALA A 286 -0.50 3.64 3.95
N LYS A 287 -1.35 3.51 4.97
CA LYS A 287 -1.45 4.49 6.06
C LYS A 287 -0.22 4.52 6.97
N SER A 288 0.62 3.48 6.92
CA SER A 288 1.88 3.43 7.66
C SER A 288 2.89 2.48 7.03
N GLY A 289 4.18 2.74 7.24
CA GLY A 289 5.24 1.79 6.86
C GLY A 289 5.13 0.44 7.57
N ARG A 290 4.53 0.42 8.77
CA ARG A 290 4.23 -0.81 9.51
C ARG A 290 3.25 -1.71 8.75
N ALA A 291 2.22 -1.14 8.13
CA ALA A 291 1.26 -1.91 7.35
C ALA A 291 1.95 -2.65 6.19
N VAL A 292 2.84 -1.95 5.46
CA VAL A 292 3.61 -2.56 4.36
C VAL A 292 4.52 -3.69 4.87
N GLU A 293 5.15 -3.50 6.02
CA GLU A 293 6.04 -4.49 6.61
C GLU A 293 5.28 -5.75 7.04
N VAL A 294 4.18 -5.59 7.77
CA VAL A 294 3.34 -6.71 8.24
C VAL A 294 2.73 -7.48 7.06
N CYS A 295 2.48 -6.83 5.90
CA CYS A 295 2.05 -7.55 4.70
C CYS A 295 3.05 -8.62 4.26
N GLY A 296 4.34 -8.46 4.55
CA GLY A 296 5.37 -9.46 4.23
C GLY A 296 5.22 -10.77 5.02
N ASP A 297 4.55 -10.72 6.15
CA ASP A 297 4.39 -11.84 7.09
C ASP A 297 2.98 -12.43 7.09
N VAL A 298 2.11 -12.03 6.15
CA VAL A 298 0.72 -12.54 6.05
C VAL A 298 0.71 -14.03 5.78
N ASP A 299 -0.05 -14.77 6.60
CA ASP A 299 -0.28 -16.22 6.51
C ASP A 299 -1.66 -16.56 5.92
N VAL A 300 -2.69 -15.75 6.28
CA VAL A 300 -4.08 -15.99 5.89
C VAL A 300 -4.68 -14.71 5.32
N MET A 301 -5.31 -14.83 4.15
CA MET A 301 -6.04 -13.74 3.50
C MET A 301 -7.53 -14.05 3.51
N ILE A 302 -8.29 -13.26 4.25
CA ILE A 302 -9.75 -13.33 4.30
C ILE A 302 -10.32 -12.34 3.28
N LEU A 303 -11.20 -12.85 2.43
CA LEU A 303 -11.78 -12.13 1.30
C LEU A 303 -13.30 -12.04 1.48
N ASP A 304 -13.87 -10.87 1.38
CA ASP A 304 -15.31 -10.77 1.13
C ASP A 304 -15.65 -11.25 -0.27
N LYS A 305 -16.89 -11.68 -0.49
CA LYS A 305 -17.35 -12.10 -1.82
C LYS A 305 -17.66 -10.90 -2.69
N THR A 306 -18.61 -10.06 -2.22
CA THR A 306 -19.22 -8.99 -3.02
C THR A 306 -18.26 -7.83 -3.18
N GLY A 307 -18.12 -7.28 -4.40
CA GLY A 307 -17.20 -6.18 -4.69
C GLY A 307 -15.71 -6.58 -4.64
N THR A 308 -15.37 -7.67 -3.95
CA THR A 308 -14.00 -8.18 -3.79
C THR A 308 -13.68 -9.33 -4.75
N ILE A 309 -14.27 -10.51 -4.57
CA ILE A 309 -14.11 -11.66 -5.47
C ILE A 309 -14.94 -11.48 -6.74
N THR A 310 -16.16 -10.93 -6.60
CA THR A 310 -17.05 -10.61 -7.71
C THR A 310 -17.03 -9.11 -8.00
N TYR A 311 -17.51 -8.72 -9.18
CA TYR A 311 -17.68 -7.29 -9.50
C TYR A 311 -18.78 -6.60 -8.67
N GLY A 312 -19.52 -7.34 -7.85
CA GLY A 312 -20.69 -6.85 -7.11
C GLY A 312 -21.95 -6.69 -7.98
N ASN A 313 -21.81 -6.72 -9.28
CA ASN A 313 -22.90 -6.64 -10.25
C ASN A 313 -23.33 -8.04 -10.67
N ARG A 314 -24.64 -8.29 -10.68
CA ARG A 314 -25.23 -9.52 -11.18
C ARG A 314 -25.58 -9.36 -12.65
N ILE A 315 -25.25 -10.34 -13.46
CA ILE A 315 -25.53 -10.34 -14.90
C ILE A 315 -26.53 -11.42 -15.22
N ALA A 316 -27.54 -11.11 -16.03
CA ALA A 316 -28.48 -12.08 -16.55
C ALA A 316 -27.75 -13.11 -17.43
N SER A 317 -27.87 -14.37 -17.06
CA SER A 317 -27.19 -15.49 -17.69
C SER A 317 -28.17 -16.37 -18.51
N GLU A 318 -29.40 -16.55 -18.00
CA GLU A 318 -30.36 -17.47 -18.62
C GLU A 318 -31.81 -17.07 -18.27
N PHE A 319 -32.75 -17.36 -19.18
CA PHE A 319 -34.20 -17.30 -18.93
C PHE A 319 -34.73 -18.71 -18.77
N LEU A 320 -35.27 -19.01 -17.61
CA LEU A 320 -35.82 -20.35 -17.27
C LEU A 320 -37.35 -20.28 -17.23
N PRO A 321 -38.03 -20.69 -18.29
CA PRO A 321 -39.48 -20.64 -18.36
C PRO A 321 -40.13 -21.74 -17.51
N VAL A 322 -41.33 -21.45 -16.96
CA VAL A 322 -42.16 -22.47 -16.29
C VAL A 322 -42.55 -23.60 -17.24
N ASN A 323 -42.83 -23.23 -18.50
CA ASN A 323 -43.08 -24.15 -19.61
C ASN A 323 -42.34 -23.63 -20.85
N GLN A 324 -41.75 -24.53 -21.62
CA GLN A 324 -40.95 -24.18 -22.81
C GLN A 324 -41.72 -23.29 -23.81
N GLN A 325 -43.03 -23.44 -23.88
CA GLN A 325 -43.91 -22.61 -24.73
C GLN A 325 -44.00 -21.15 -24.24
N MET A 326 -43.62 -20.88 -23.01
CA MET A 326 -43.63 -19.52 -22.42
C MET A 326 -42.30 -18.79 -22.57
N LEU A 327 -41.26 -19.40 -23.15
CA LEU A 327 -39.94 -18.81 -23.24
C LEU A 327 -39.93 -17.45 -23.96
N GLU A 328 -40.59 -17.37 -25.10
CA GLU A 328 -40.66 -16.11 -25.86
C GLU A 328 -41.37 -14.99 -25.05
N LYS A 329 -42.49 -15.33 -24.39
CA LYS A 329 -43.21 -14.42 -23.54
C LYS A 329 -42.35 -13.95 -22.35
N LEU A 330 -41.63 -14.88 -21.71
CA LEU A 330 -40.71 -14.60 -20.62
C LEU A 330 -39.63 -13.60 -21.08
N ILE A 331 -39.02 -13.78 -22.24
CA ILE A 331 -37.99 -12.91 -22.77
C ILE A 331 -38.55 -11.51 -23.01
N VAL A 332 -39.72 -11.38 -23.64
CA VAL A 332 -40.36 -10.09 -23.92
C VAL A 332 -40.77 -9.40 -22.63
N ALA A 333 -41.39 -10.08 -21.67
CA ALA A 333 -41.80 -9.53 -20.40
C ALA A 333 -40.58 -9.10 -19.55
N ALA A 334 -39.51 -9.91 -19.54
CA ALA A 334 -38.25 -9.55 -18.86
C ALA A 334 -37.62 -8.30 -19.49
N TYR A 335 -37.63 -8.20 -20.82
CA TYR A 335 -37.15 -7.00 -21.53
C TYR A 335 -37.99 -5.78 -21.18
N MET A 336 -39.33 -5.88 -21.25
CA MET A 336 -40.24 -4.76 -20.95
C MET A 336 -40.07 -4.24 -19.52
N SER A 337 -39.93 -5.14 -18.53
CA SER A 337 -39.76 -4.77 -17.12
C SER A 337 -38.35 -4.24 -16.80
N SER A 338 -37.43 -4.27 -17.76
CA SER A 338 -36.03 -3.88 -17.54
C SER A 338 -35.55 -2.77 -18.48
N ILE A 339 -36.32 -2.33 -19.49
CA ILE A 339 -35.86 -1.34 -20.47
C ILE A 339 -35.60 0.05 -19.83
N TYR A 340 -36.34 0.40 -18.78
CA TYR A 340 -36.19 1.64 -18.02
C TYR A 340 -35.41 1.42 -16.70
N ASP A 341 -34.83 0.24 -16.52
CA ASP A 341 -34.02 -0.12 -15.34
C ASP A 341 -32.56 0.17 -15.66
N ASP A 342 -32.05 1.31 -15.17
CA ASP A 342 -30.69 1.77 -15.41
C ASP A 342 -29.63 0.99 -14.62
N THR A 343 -30.04 0.09 -13.73
CA THR A 343 -29.11 -0.76 -12.97
C THR A 343 -28.30 -1.70 -13.90
N PRO A 344 -27.10 -2.13 -13.50
CA PRO A 344 -26.33 -3.11 -14.25
C PRO A 344 -27.10 -4.42 -14.50
N GLU A 345 -27.92 -4.84 -13.53
CA GLU A 345 -28.81 -5.98 -13.64
C GLU A 345 -29.84 -5.78 -14.75
N GLY A 346 -30.55 -4.65 -14.72
CA GLY A 346 -31.54 -4.29 -15.74
C GLY A 346 -30.95 -4.25 -17.14
N LYS A 347 -29.84 -3.55 -17.31
CA LYS A 347 -29.09 -3.46 -18.58
C LYS A 347 -28.63 -4.84 -19.09
N SER A 348 -28.23 -5.74 -18.17
CA SER A 348 -27.84 -7.11 -18.53
C SER A 348 -29.02 -7.94 -19.02
N ILE A 349 -30.21 -7.81 -18.40
CA ILE A 349 -31.44 -8.49 -18.83
C ILE A 349 -31.83 -8.03 -20.23
N VAL A 350 -31.79 -6.71 -20.46
CA VAL A 350 -32.07 -6.14 -21.80
C VAL A 350 -31.11 -6.67 -22.85
N ARG A 351 -29.81 -6.77 -22.52
CA ARG A 351 -28.80 -7.31 -23.42
C ARG A 351 -29.06 -8.77 -23.75
N LEU A 352 -29.31 -9.58 -22.72
CA LEU A 352 -29.59 -11.02 -22.89
C LEU A 352 -30.86 -11.25 -23.73
N ALA A 353 -31.93 -10.46 -23.45
CA ALA A 353 -33.18 -10.53 -24.23
C ALA A 353 -32.95 -10.21 -25.71
N LYS A 354 -32.19 -9.16 -26.03
CA LYS A 354 -31.82 -8.80 -27.41
C LYS A 354 -30.96 -9.87 -28.11
N GLN A 355 -30.17 -10.64 -27.38
CA GLN A 355 -29.38 -11.76 -27.95
C GLN A 355 -30.21 -12.99 -28.22
N MET A 356 -31.19 -13.29 -27.39
CA MET A 356 -31.96 -14.54 -27.47
C MET A 356 -33.24 -14.41 -28.29
N TYR A 357 -33.78 -13.18 -28.45
CA TYR A 357 -35.03 -12.96 -29.20
C TYR A 357 -34.74 -12.62 -30.65
N ILE A 358 -35.27 -13.43 -31.56
CA ILE A 358 -34.99 -13.35 -33.00
C ILE A 358 -35.86 -12.26 -33.67
N ASN A 359 -37.06 -11.98 -33.12
CA ASN A 359 -37.99 -10.97 -33.64
C ASN A 359 -37.68 -9.57 -33.13
N GLU A 360 -38.35 -8.52 -33.67
CA GLU A 360 -38.16 -7.15 -33.15
C GLU A 360 -38.82 -6.98 -31.76
N LEU A 361 -38.00 -6.54 -30.78
CA LEU A 361 -38.48 -6.16 -29.46
C LEU A 361 -39.13 -4.77 -29.51
N PRO A 362 -40.15 -4.49 -28.66
CA PRO A 362 -40.78 -3.15 -28.61
C PRO A 362 -39.74 -2.05 -28.32
N LYS A 363 -39.72 -1.00 -29.17
CA LYS A 363 -38.75 0.09 -29.00
C LYS A 363 -39.26 1.20 -28.06
N ASP A 364 -40.58 1.48 -28.10
CA ASP A 364 -41.23 2.45 -27.22
C ASP A 364 -42.39 1.74 -26.51
N ILE A 365 -42.35 1.77 -25.18
CA ILE A 365 -43.36 1.18 -24.33
C ILE A 365 -44.10 2.35 -23.63
N ASP A 366 -45.33 2.63 -24.06
CA ASP A 366 -46.19 3.61 -23.40
C ASP A 366 -46.80 2.97 -22.14
N GLY A 367 -46.18 3.26 -20.98
CA GLY A 367 -46.60 2.68 -19.71
C GLY A 367 -45.98 3.38 -18.49
N THR A 368 -46.56 3.13 -17.34
CA THR A 368 -46.01 3.61 -16.04
C THR A 368 -45.03 2.61 -15.51
N TYR A 369 -43.76 3.03 -15.34
CA TYR A 369 -42.69 2.23 -14.74
C TYR A 369 -42.53 2.59 -13.26
N LYS A 370 -42.41 1.56 -12.40
CA LYS A 370 -41.96 1.71 -11.00
C LYS A 370 -40.66 0.92 -10.81
N PRO A 371 -39.59 1.59 -10.33
CA PRO A 371 -38.31 0.95 -10.14
C PRO A 371 -38.33 -0.08 -9.00
N PHE A 372 -37.32 -0.96 -9.00
CA PHE A 372 -37.07 -1.89 -7.91
C PHE A 372 -36.68 -1.12 -6.63
N THR A 373 -37.34 -1.42 -5.50
CA THR A 373 -37.00 -0.83 -4.21
C THR A 373 -36.73 -1.94 -3.16
N ALA A 374 -35.95 -1.58 -2.12
CA ALA A 374 -35.65 -2.50 -1.03
C ALA A 374 -36.91 -2.93 -0.24
N GLU A 375 -37.94 -2.07 -0.20
CA GLU A 375 -39.21 -2.35 0.46
C GLU A 375 -40.08 -3.32 -0.32
N THR A 376 -40.30 -3.03 -1.61
CA THR A 376 -41.17 -3.85 -2.47
C THR A 376 -40.48 -5.09 -3.00
N ARG A 377 -39.16 -5.02 -3.21
CA ARG A 377 -38.31 -6.03 -3.84
C ARG A 377 -38.83 -6.50 -5.20
N MET A 378 -39.45 -5.56 -5.94
CA MET A 378 -39.96 -5.77 -7.29
C MET A 378 -39.96 -4.46 -8.08
N SER A 379 -39.87 -4.59 -9.40
CA SER A 379 -40.17 -3.53 -10.37
C SER A 379 -41.41 -3.89 -11.15
N GLU A 380 -42.16 -2.88 -11.59
CA GLU A 380 -43.38 -3.07 -12.39
C GLU A 380 -43.39 -2.14 -13.60
N ILE A 381 -43.99 -2.60 -14.68
CA ILE A 381 -44.42 -1.77 -15.80
C ILE A 381 -45.87 -2.07 -16.14
N ILE A 382 -46.69 -1.07 -16.15
CA ILE A 382 -48.11 -1.16 -16.48
C ILE A 382 -48.38 -0.35 -17.74
N THR A 383 -48.88 -1.01 -18.76
CA THR A 383 -49.37 -0.41 -19.99
C THR A 383 -50.90 -0.54 -20.04
N ASN A 384 -51.53 0.03 -21.06
CA ASN A 384 -53.00 -0.10 -21.22
C ASN A 384 -53.48 -1.53 -21.43
N GLU A 385 -52.60 -2.47 -21.87
CA GLU A 385 -52.97 -3.83 -22.23
C GLU A 385 -52.39 -4.87 -21.29
N ILE A 386 -51.20 -4.63 -20.74
CA ILE A 386 -50.45 -5.61 -19.94
C ILE A 386 -49.81 -5.00 -18.72
N SER A 387 -49.73 -5.79 -17.64
CA SER A 387 -48.95 -5.47 -16.45
C SER A 387 -47.84 -6.51 -16.29
N VAL A 388 -46.60 -6.06 -16.19
CA VAL A 388 -45.44 -6.94 -16.00
C VAL A 388 -44.75 -6.59 -14.70
N PHE A 389 -44.45 -7.62 -13.91
CA PHE A 389 -43.71 -7.51 -12.65
C PHE A 389 -42.46 -8.37 -12.71
N LYS A 390 -41.37 -7.87 -12.16
CA LYS A 390 -40.11 -8.57 -12.01
C LYS A 390 -39.61 -8.38 -10.57
N GLY A 391 -39.28 -9.48 -9.87
CA GLY A 391 -38.85 -9.31 -8.48
C GLY A 391 -38.39 -10.59 -7.78
N ALA A 392 -38.06 -10.42 -6.48
CA ALA A 392 -37.59 -11.50 -5.64
C ALA A 392 -38.69 -12.58 -5.45
N PRO A 393 -38.31 -13.89 -5.38
CA PRO A 393 -39.28 -14.99 -5.35
C PRO A 393 -40.39 -14.82 -4.31
N ASN A 394 -40.02 -14.49 -3.07
CA ASN A 394 -41.02 -14.35 -2.00
C ASN A 394 -42.04 -13.21 -2.27
N SER A 395 -41.55 -12.07 -2.78
CA SER A 395 -42.42 -10.93 -3.12
C SER A 395 -43.36 -11.28 -4.26
N MET A 396 -42.87 -11.96 -5.29
CA MET A 396 -43.65 -12.36 -6.47
C MET A 396 -44.67 -13.44 -6.12
N ILE A 397 -44.31 -14.44 -5.33
CA ILE A 397 -45.23 -15.48 -4.84
C ILE A 397 -46.35 -14.86 -3.99
N ASN A 398 -46.05 -13.93 -3.12
CA ASN A 398 -47.02 -13.24 -2.28
C ASN A 398 -47.95 -12.36 -3.13
N LEU A 399 -47.42 -11.66 -4.15
CA LEU A 399 -48.23 -10.85 -5.07
C LEU A 399 -49.29 -11.70 -5.78
N VAL A 400 -48.89 -12.86 -6.35
CA VAL A 400 -49.81 -13.74 -7.04
C VAL A 400 -50.83 -14.36 -6.07
N LYS A 401 -50.43 -14.72 -4.84
CA LYS A 401 -51.36 -15.19 -3.80
C LYS A 401 -52.41 -14.14 -3.46
N GLN A 402 -52.02 -12.88 -3.30
CA GLN A 402 -52.94 -11.77 -2.99
C GLN A 402 -53.95 -11.54 -4.15
N GLN A 403 -53.52 -11.73 -5.40
CA GLN A 403 -54.33 -11.58 -6.58
C GLN A 403 -55.09 -12.88 -6.94
N GLN A 404 -55.09 -13.91 -6.07
CA GLN A 404 -55.74 -15.21 -6.30
C GLN A 404 -55.32 -15.91 -7.61
N GLY A 405 -54.08 -15.69 -8.06
CA GLY A 405 -53.49 -16.30 -9.23
C GLY A 405 -52.99 -17.73 -8.98
N ASN A 406 -52.66 -18.42 -10.06
CA ASN A 406 -52.14 -19.77 -10.00
C ASN A 406 -50.61 -19.77 -9.91
N ILE A 407 -50.05 -20.48 -8.93
CA ILE A 407 -48.61 -20.64 -8.73
C ILE A 407 -48.21 -21.99 -9.35
N PRO A 408 -47.32 -21.98 -10.36
CA PRO A 408 -46.83 -23.22 -10.98
C PRO A 408 -46.04 -24.07 -10.00
N LEU A 409 -46.26 -25.38 -9.98
CA LEU A 409 -45.62 -26.32 -9.05
C LEU A 409 -44.08 -26.34 -9.14
N ASN A 410 -43.53 -26.02 -10.33
CA ASN A 410 -42.10 -26.07 -10.60
C ASN A 410 -41.37 -24.72 -10.33
N ILE A 411 -42.06 -23.63 -9.98
CA ILE A 411 -41.42 -22.31 -9.83
C ILE A 411 -40.42 -22.31 -8.68
N GLU A 412 -40.75 -22.94 -7.56
CA GLU A 412 -39.85 -23.05 -6.42
C GLU A 412 -38.62 -23.90 -6.74
N SER A 413 -38.78 -25.00 -7.47
CA SER A 413 -37.66 -25.82 -7.91
C SER A 413 -36.75 -25.10 -8.89
N LEU A 414 -37.29 -24.27 -9.80
CA LEU A 414 -36.48 -23.42 -10.69
C LEU A 414 -35.68 -22.38 -9.89
N CYS A 415 -36.29 -21.74 -8.90
CA CYS A 415 -35.58 -20.80 -8.01
C CYS A 415 -34.48 -21.52 -7.20
N MET A 416 -34.75 -22.72 -6.68
CA MET A 416 -33.75 -23.52 -5.98
C MET A 416 -32.60 -23.96 -6.90
N ASP A 417 -32.88 -24.33 -8.15
CA ASP A 417 -31.84 -24.68 -9.12
C ASP A 417 -30.92 -23.48 -9.40
N VAL A 418 -31.48 -22.30 -9.60
CA VAL A 418 -30.68 -21.05 -9.76
C VAL A 418 -29.85 -20.79 -8.52
N SER A 419 -30.44 -20.87 -7.34
CA SER A 419 -29.71 -20.63 -6.07
C SER A 419 -28.61 -21.65 -5.84
N SER A 420 -28.86 -22.92 -6.20
CA SER A 420 -27.86 -23.98 -6.09
C SER A 420 -26.64 -23.80 -7.00
N LYS A 421 -26.83 -23.10 -8.11
CA LYS A 421 -25.78 -22.73 -9.07
C LYS A 421 -25.08 -21.41 -8.69
N GLY A 422 -25.35 -20.87 -7.51
CA GLY A 422 -24.74 -19.63 -7.05
C GLY A 422 -25.35 -18.36 -7.62
N GLY A 423 -26.55 -18.41 -8.18
CA GLY A 423 -27.22 -17.25 -8.76
C GLY A 423 -28.36 -16.70 -7.93
N THR A 424 -28.87 -15.56 -8.36
CA THR A 424 -30.05 -14.91 -7.80
C THR A 424 -31.23 -15.10 -8.76
N PRO A 425 -32.31 -15.75 -8.34
CA PRO A 425 -33.50 -15.88 -9.15
C PRO A 425 -34.36 -14.62 -9.04
N LEU A 426 -34.83 -14.11 -10.21
CA LEU A 426 -35.91 -13.12 -10.27
C LEU A 426 -37.09 -13.75 -11.02
N ILE A 427 -38.28 -13.74 -10.41
CA ILE A 427 -39.50 -14.21 -11.03
C ILE A 427 -40.08 -13.09 -11.91
N VAL A 428 -40.59 -13.46 -13.10
CA VAL A 428 -41.31 -12.56 -14.02
C VAL A 428 -42.75 -12.98 -14.11
N ILE A 429 -43.66 -12.02 -13.95
CA ILE A 429 -45.12 -12.19 -14.00
C ILE A 429 -45.68 -11.25 -15.05
N GLU A 430 -46.60 -11.77 -15.91
CA GLU A 430 -47.40 -11.00 -16.83
C GLU A 430 -48.87 -11.25 -16.58
N ASN A 431 -49.67 -10.19 -16.34
CA ASN A 431 -51.11 -10.29 -16.10
C ASN A 431 -51.49 -11.41 -15.10
N ASN A 432 -50.83 -11.42 -13.96
CA ASN A 432 -51.01 -12.39 -12.85
C ASN A 432 -50.60 -13.85 -13.19
N VAL A 433 -49.90 -14.07 -14.32
CA VAL A 433 -49.37 -15.37 -14.73
C VAL A 433 -47.87 -15.41 -14.56
N MET A 434 -47.32 -16.35 -13.77
CA MET A 434 -45.89 -16.55 -13.64
C MET A 434 -45.33 -17.18 -14.92
N LEU A 435 -44.42 -16.48 -15.59
CA LEU A 435 -43.83 -16.94 -16.84
C LEU A 435 -42.56 -17.76 -16.64
N GLY A 436 -41.77 -17.41 -15.64
CA GLY A 436 -40.49 -18.07 -15.38
C GLY A 436 -39.58 -17.28 -14.46
N VAL A 437 -38.30 -17.63 -14.48
CA VAL A 437 -37.23 -17.10 -13.65
C VAL A 437 -36.13 -16.57 -14.54
N ILE A 438 -35.61 -15.37 -14.20
CA ILE A 438 -34.35 -14.86 -14.74
C ILE A 438 -33.23 -15.34 -13.80
N TYR A 439 -32.21 -15.97 -14.35
CA TYR A 439 -31.00 -16.35 -13.64
C TYR A 439 -30.00 -15.23 -13.71
N LEU A 440 -29.81 -14.53 -12.58
CA LEU A 440 -28.74 -13.57 -12.42
C LEU A 440 -27.54 -14.27 -11.78
N LYS A 441 -26.38 -14.20 -12.42
CA LYS A 441 -25.13 -14.78 -11.92
C LYS A 441 -24.18 -13.68 -11.45
N ASP A 442 -23.57 -13.87 -10.28
CA ASP A 442 -22.45 -13.04 -9.85
C ASP A 442 -21.23 -13.30 -10.74
N VAL A 443 -20.62 -12.25 -11.24
CA VAL A 443 -19.45 -12.36 -12.12
C VAL A 443 -18.18 -12.28 -11.29
N ILE A 444 -17.40 -13.35 -11.34
CA ILE A 444 -16.08 -13.42 -10.71
C ILE A 444 -15.10 -12.56 -11.52
N LYS A 445 -14.26 -11.82 -10.83
CA LYS A 445 -13.22 -10.98 -11.46
C LYS A 445 -12.21 -11.87 -12.18
N ASP A 446 -11.75 -11.41 -13.36
CA ASP A 446 -10.83 -12.16 -14.20
C ASP A 446 -9.46 -12.37 -13.54
N GLY A 447 -8.83 -13.50 -13.82
CA GLY A 447 -7.46 -13.79 -13.39
C GLY A 447 -7.28 -14.14 -11.91
N LEU A 448 -8.35 -14.32 -11.13
CA LEU A 448 -8.26 -14.64 -9.69
C LEU A 448 -7.63 -16.01 -9.43
N VAL A 449 -7.93 -17.01 -10.23
CA VAL A 449 -7.44 -18.40 -10.05
C VAL A 449 -5.91 -18.44 -10.09
N GLU A 450 -5.31 -17.80 -11.08
CA GLU A 450 -3.85 -17.69 -11.22
C GLU A 450 -3.25 -16.94 -10.05
N ARG A 451 -3.88 -15.85 -9.64
CA ARG A 451 -3.43 -15.00 -8.54
C ARG A 451 -3.50 -15.71 -7.19
N PHE A 452 -4.59 -16.42 -6.88
CA PHE A 452 -4.69 -17.22 -5.67
C PHE A 452 -3.72 -18.41 -5.69
N THR A 453 -3.45 -18.99 -6.85
CA THR A 453 -2.38 -19.96 -7.00
C THR A 453 -1.00 -19.38 -6.67
N GLU A 454 -0.76 -18.13 -7.01
CA GLU A 454 0.48 -17.41 -6.67
C GLU A 454 0.59 -17.17 -5.15
N LEU A 455 -0.51 -16.73 -4.48
CA LEU A 455 -0.57 -16.60 -3.02
C LEU A 455 -0.27 -17.92 -2.31
N ARG A 456 -0.86 -19.01 -2.78
CA ARG A 456 -0.62 -20.35 -2.23
C ARG A 456 0.85 -20.78 -2.36
N LYS A 457 1.52 -20.46 -3.48
CA LYS A 457 2.97 -20.68 -3.62
C LYS A 457 3.81 -19.84 -2.65
N MET A 458 3.30 -18.71 -2.18
CA MET A 458 3.94 -17.89 -1.16
C MET A 458 3.62 -18.33 0.28
N GLY A 459 2.83 -19.41 0.45
CA GLY A 459 2.42 -19.96 1.74
C GLY A 459 1.23 -19.24 2.37
N ILE A 460 0.45 -18.48 1.58
CA ILE A 460 -0.71 -17.72 2.06
C ILE A 460 -1.97 -18.50 1.73
N GLU A 461 -2.77 -18.80 2.76
CA GLU A 461 -4.09 -19.42 2.63
C GLU A 461 -5.15 -18.37 2.33
N THR A 462 -6.05 -18.66 1.39
CA THR A 462 -7.17 -17.77 1.02
C THR A 462 -8.48 -18.31 1.57
N VAL A 463 -9.25 -17.45 2.26
CA VAL A 463 -10.52 -17.79 2.90
C VAL A 463 -11.59 -16.81 2.43
N MET A 464 -12.63 -17.29 1.76
CA MET A 464 -13.78 -16.47 1.38
C MET A 464 -14.82 -16.47 2.51
N CYS A 465 -15.27 -15.28 2.92
CA CYS A 465 -16.41 -15.10 3.82
C CYS A 465 -17.58 -14.50 3.04
N THR A 466 -18.76 -15.10 3.14
CA THR A 466 -19.96 -14.64 2.45
C THR A 466 -21.23 -14.91 3.27
N GLY A 467 -22.24 -14.02 3.16
CA GLY A 467 -23.56 -14.21 3.70
C GLY A 467 -24.42 -15.24 2.93
N ASP A 468 -23.93 -15.76 1.78
CA ASP A 468 -24.63 -16.74 0.98
C ASP A 468 -24.74 -18.09 1.70
N ASN A 469 -25.68 -18.92 1.25
CA ASN A 469 -25.80 -20.31 1.72
C ASN A 469 -24.57 -21.15 1.32
N ALA A 470 -24.37 -22.26 2.03
CA ALA A 470 -23.18 -23.11 1.87
C ALA A 470 -22.98 -23.62 0.44
N LEU A 471 -24.06 -23.88 -0.31
CA LEU A 471 -23.99 -24.43 -1.68
C LEU A 471 -23.52 -23.38 -2.68
N THR A 472 -24.06 -22.17 -2.59
CA THR A 472 -23.63 -21.01 -3.38
C THR A 472 -22.17 -20.67 -3.09
N ALA A 473 -21.81 -20.59 -1.79
CA ALA A 473 -20.47 -20.30 -1.36
C ALA A 473 -19.45 -21.33 -1.89
N ALA A 474 -19.78 -22.63 -1.83
CA ALA A 474 -18.92 -23.68 -2.35
C ALA A 474 -18.68 -23.57 -3.87
N THR A 475 -19.73 -23.22 -4.63
CA THR A 475 -19.62 -23.04 -6.09
C THR A 475 -18.71 -21.88 -6.44
N ILE A 476 -18.92 -20.72 -5.81
CA ILE A 476 -18.09 -19.51 -6.05
C ILE A 476 -16.66 -19.74 -5.60
N ALA A 477 -16.43 -20.34 -4.41
CA ALA A 477 -15.11 -20.64 -3.89
C ALA A 477 -14.31 -21.55 -4.84
N LYS A 478 -14.95 -22.58 -5.41
CA LYS A 478 -14.34 -23.47 -6.40
C LYS A 478 -14.02 -22.75 -7.70
N GLU A 479 -14.93 -21.92 -8.21
CA GLU A 479 -14.77 -21.17 -9.46
C GLU A 479 -13.68 -20.10 -9.32
N ALA A 480 -13.62 -19.39 -8.18
CA ALA A 480 -12.60 -18.42 -7.88
C ALA A 480 -11.24 -19.03 -7.50
N GLY A 481 -11.21 -20.31 -7.08
CA GLY A 481 -10.00 -21.01 -6.71
C GLY A 481 -9.48 -20.68 -5.32
N VAL A 482 -10.34 -20.25 -4.37
CA VAL A 482 -9.97 -20.03 -2.97
C VAL A 482 -9.80 -21.35 -2.22
N ASP A 483 -8.98 -21.37 -1.16
CA ASP A 483 -8.63 -22.59 -0.43
C ASP A 483 -9.75 -23.08 0.48
N ARG A 484 -10.46 -22.13 1.11
CA ARG A 484 -11.57 -22.43 2.04
C ARG A 484 -12.62 -21.31 2.02
N PHE A 485 -13.83 -21.61 2.48
CA PHE A 485 -14.88 -20.60 2.60
C PHE A 485 -15.65 -20.75 3.90
N VAL A 486 -16.31 -19.66 4.33
CA VAL A 486 -17.26 -19.59 5.42
C VAL A 486 -18.55 -19.00 4.87
N ALA A 487 -19.62 -19.79 4.89
CA ALA A 487 -20.95 -19.44 4.39
C ALA A 487 -21.83 -18.89 5.53
N GLU A 488 -22.95 -18.24 5.18
CA GLU A 488 -23.94 -17.68 6.09
C GLU A 488 -23.35 -16.73 7.14
N CYS A 489 -22.26 -16.05 6.75
CA CYS A 489 -21.43 -15.21 7.60
C CYS A 489 -22.11 -13.87 7.86
N LYS A 490 -22.39 -13.56 9.11
CA LYS A 490 -22.77 -12.22 9.55
C LYS A 490 -21.53 -11.35 9.78
N PRO A 491 -21.65 -10.03 9.88
CA PRO A 491 -20.48 -9.16 10.13
C PRO A 491 -19.67 -9.57 11.37
N GLU A 492 -20.35 -10.01 12.45
CA GLU A 492 -19.69 -10.47 13.68
C GLU A 492 -18.91 -11.77 13.47
N ASP A 493 -19.39 -12.65 12.59
CA ASP A 493 -18.72 -13.91 12.29
C ASP A 493 -17.41 -13.69 11.54
N LYS A 494 -17.34 -12.68 10.67
CA LYS A 494 -16.08 -12.27 10.01
C LYS A 494 -15.01 -11.92 11.04
N ILE A 495 -15.37 -11.14 12.07
CA ILE A 495 -14.45 -10.78 13.17
C ILE A 495 -14.01 -12.02 13.95
N LYS A 496 -14.92 -12.97 14.17
CA LYS A 496 -14.61 -14.23 14.86
C LYS A 496 -13.61 -15.06 14.06
N VAL A 497 -13.81 -15.22 12.75
CA VAL A 497 -12.87 -15.93 11.86
C VAL A 497 -11.48 -15.31 11.94
N ILE A 498 -11.38 -13.95 11.91
CA ILE A 498 -10.10 -13.25 12.04
C ILE A 498 -9.44 -13.56 13.39
N LYS A 499 -10.19 -13.47 14.51
CA LYS A 499 -9.68 -13.75 15.86
C LYS A 499 -9.24 -15.19 16.03
N ASP A 500 -9.97 -16.14 15.46
CA ASP A 500 -9.64 -17.56 15.51
C ASP A 500 -8.32 -17.85 14.78
N GLU A 501 -8.09 -17.23 13.63
CA GLU A 501 -6.81 -17.34 12.93
C GLU A 501 -5.67 -16.64 13.68
N GLN A 502 -5.91 -15.44 14.22
CA GLN A 502 -4.94 -14.73 15.05
C GLN A 502 -4.57 -15.52 16.33
N ALA A 503 -5.52 -16.23 16.95
CA ALA A 503 -5.27 -17.09 18.10
C ALA A 503 -4.38 -18.30 17.78
N LYS A 504 -4.33 -18.74 16.51
CA LYS A 504 -3.39 -19.75 16.02
C LYS A 504 -1.99 -19.20 15.77
N GLY A 505 -1.78 -17.90 15.93
CA GLY A 505 -0.53 -17.19 15.67
C GLY A 505 -0.37 -16.70 14.22
N HIS A 506 -1.41 -16.78 13.40
CA HIS A 506 -1.37 -16.33 12.01
C HIS A 506 -1.49 -14.81 11.92
N ILE A 507 -0.75 -14.22 10.99
CA ILE A 507 -0.93 -12.83 10.55
C ILE A 507 -2.02 -12.81 9.49
N VAL A 508 -3.11 -12.12 9.81
CA VAL A 508 -4.34 -12.12 9.01
C VAL A 508 -4.48 -10.83 8.21
N ALA A 509 -4.66 -10.95 6.89
CA ALA A 509 -5.12 -9.88 6.02
C ALA A 509 -6.62 -10.04 5.73
N MET A 510 -7.36 -8.93 5.75
CA MET A 510 -8.79 -8.86 5.39
C MET A 510 -8.98 -7.87 4.25
N THR A 511 -9.76 -8.26 3.24
CA THR A 511 -10.20 -7.35 2.17
C THR A 511 -11.71 -7.25 2.16
N GLY A 512 -12.21 -6.03 1.99
CA GLY A 512 -13.64 -5.75 1.93
C GLY A 512 -13.92 -4.34 1.44
N ASP A 513 -15.17 -4.06 1.06
CA ASP A 513 -15.61 -2.77 0.52
C ASP A 513 -16.81 -2.15 1.27
N GLY A 514 -17.60 -2.95 1.97
CA GLY A 514 -18.83 -2.51 2.64
C GLY A 514 -18.62 -1.89 4.03
N THR A 515 -19.59 -1.10 4.48
CA THR A 515 -19.63 -0.59 5.86
C THR A 515 -19.65 -1.74 6.88
N ASN A 516 -20.25 -2.87 6.52
CA ASN A 516 -20.30 -4.07 7.34
C ASN A 516 -18.92 -4.71 7.58
N ASP A 517 -17.95 -4.42 6.70
CA ASP A 517 -16.59 -4.93 6.80
C ASP A 517 -15.67 -4.07 7.65
N ALA A 518 -16.03 -2.81 7.90
CA ALA A 518 -15.18 -1.88 8.65
C ALA A 518 -14.67 -2.44 9.99
N PRO A 519 -15.48 -3.09 10.84
CA PRO A 519 -14.99 -3.68 12.08
C PRO A 519 -14.03 -4.85 11.85
N ALA A 520 -14.24 -5.65 10.81
CA ALA A 520 -13.37 -6.77 10.43
C ALA A 520 -12.04 -6.26 9.87
N LEU A 521 -12.06 -5.22 9.00
CA LEU A 521 -10.87 -4.55 8.48
C LEU A 521 -10.01 -3.95 9.60
N ALA A 522 -10.64 -3.35 10.63
CA ALA A 522 -9.95 -2.82 11.80
C ALA A 522 -9.36 -3.91 12.70
N GLN A 523 -10.02 -5.07 12.83
CA GLN A 523 -9.57 -6.20 13.65
C GLN A 523 -8.37 -6.93 13.01
N ALA A 524 -8.32 -7.04 11.68
CA ALA A 524 -7.26 -7.73 10.98
C ALA A 524 -5.89 -7.06 11.20
N ASN A 525 -4.80 -7.85 11.11
CA ASN A 525 -3.45 -7.29 11.14
C ASN A 525 -3.23 -6.34 9.95
N ILE A 526 -3.81 -6.70 8.81
CA ILE A 526 -3.86 -5.91 7.58
C ILE A 526 -5.29 -5.83 7.09
N GLY A 527 -5.86 -4.63 7.09
CA GLY A 527 -7.14 -4.31 6.44
C GLY A 527 -6.87 -3.62 5.10
N LEU A 528 -7.34 -4.19 4.00
CA LEU A 528 -7.29 -3.60 2.66
C LEU A 528 -8.71 -3.22 2.23
N ALA A 529 -9.03 -1.94 2.22
CA ALA A 529 -10.30 -1.43 1.69
C ALA A 529 -10.19 -1.18 0.19
N MET A 530 -11.28 -1.46 -0.53
CA MET A 530 -11.40 -1.12 -1.94
C MET A 530 -11.73 0.37 -2.10
N ASN A 531 -11.29 0.99 -3.19
CA ASN A 531 -11.65 2.39 -3.47
C ASN A 531 -13.15 2.56 -3.76
N SER A 532 -13.79 1.56 -4.35
CA SER A 532 -15.25 1.50 -4.52
C SER A 532 -15.99 1.40 -3.18
N GLY A 533 -15.30 1.08 -2.10
CA GLY A 533 -15.90 0.86 -0.79
C GLY A 533 -16.27 2.14 -0.06
N THR A 534 -17.05 1.97 1.00
CA THR A 534 -17.56 3.05 1.85
C THR A 534 -16.43 3.82 2.56
N ILE A 535 -16.70 5.05 2.96
CA ILE A 535 -15.76 5.88 3.73
C ILE A 535 -15.37 5.18 5.03
N SER A 536 -16.34 4.55 5.72
CA SER A 536 -16.10 3.81 6.95
C SER A 536 -15.13 2.65 6.76
N ALA A 537 -15.24 1.87 5.67
CA ALA A 537 -14.31 0.81 5.34
C ALA A 537 -12.91 1.36 5.06
N LYS A 538 -12.82 2.44 4.27
CA LYS A 538 -11.54 3.11 3.98
C LYS A 538 -10.89 3.68 5.25
N GLU A 539 -11.64 4.22 6.20
CA GLU A 539 -11.10 4.73 7.47
C GLU A 539 -10.62 3.61 8.40
N ALA A 540 -11.32 2.50 8.46
CA ALA A 540 -10.98 1.34 9.28
C ALA A 540 -9.74 0.58 8.78
N ALA A 541 -9.55 0.51 7.47
CA ALA A 541 -8.44 -0.19 6.85
C ALA A 541 -7.10 0.53 7.06
N ASN A 542 -5.98 -0.20 7.02
CA ASN A 542 -4.64 0.35 7.04
C ASN A 542 -3.94 0.37 5.67
N LEU A 543 -4.60 -0.21 4.65
CA LEU A 543 -4.27 -0.10 3.23
C LEU A 543 -5.54 0.25 2.43
N ILE A 544 -5.39 0.98 1.35
CA ILE A 544 -6.48 1.31 0.42
C ILE A 544 -6.02 0.97 -0.99
N ASP A 545 -6.78 0.11 -1.65
CA ASP A 545 -6.57 -0.26 -3.05
C ASP A 545 -7.37 0.68 -3.96
N LEU A 546 -6.66 1.53 -4.69
CA LEU A 546 -7.28 2.53 -5.56
C LEU A 546 -7.94 1.94 -6.80
N ASP A 547 -7.49 0.76 -7.25
CA ASP A 547 -8.02 0.07 -8.43
C ASP A 547 -9.20 -0.86 -8.10
N SER A 548 -9.59 -0.95 -6.83
CA SER A 548 -10.62 -1.89 -6.34
C SER A 548 -10.39 -3.34 -6.81
N ASN A 549 -9.13 -3.76 -6.86
CA ASN A 549 -8.70 -5.08 -7.28
C ASN A 549 -8.06 -5.85 -6.13
N PRO A 550 -8.74 -6.82 -5.50
CA PRO A 550 -8.26 -7.53 -4.32
C PRO A 550 -6.94 -8.27 -4.54
N THR A 551 -6.60 -8.54 -5.80
CA THR A 551 -5.33 -9.20 -6.12
C THR A 551 -4.11 -8.30 -5.95
N LYS A 552 -4.30 -6.99 -5.79
CA LYS A 552 -3.23 -6.03 -5.47
C LYS A 552 -2.53 -6.34 -4.15
N LEU A 553 -3.21 -6.98 -3.21
CA LEU A 553 -2.57 -7.44 -1.97
C LEU A 553 -1.36 -8.34 -2.26
N ILE A 554 -1.37 -9.12 -3.35
CA ILE A 554 -0.23 -9.94 -3.77
C ILE A 554 1.01 -9.07 -4.01
N GLU A 555 0.84 -7.95 -4.70
CA GLU A 555 1.95 -7.04 -4.98
C GLU A 555 2.44 -6.38 -3.69
N VAL A 556 1.52 -6.01 -2.79
CA VAL A 556 1.88 -5.45 -1.48
C VAL A 556 2.62 -6.46 -0.61
N VAL A 557 2.18 -7.72 -0.59
CA VAL A 557 2.88 -8.82 0.10
C VAL A 557 4.28 -9.02 -0.47
N LYS A 558 4.44 -9.04 -1.79
CA LYS A 558 5.76 -9.13 -2.43
C LYS A 558 6.67 -7.97 -2.03
N ILE A 559 6.12 -6.74 -1.99
CA ILE A 559 6.86 -5.54 -1.58
C ILE A 559 7.21 -5.62 -0.10
N GLY A 560 6.29 -6.04 0.77
CA GLY A 560 6.54 -6.27 2.20
C GLY A 560 7.67 -7.28 2.43
N LYS A 561 7.61 -8.45 1.81
CA LYS A 561 8.68 -9.46 1.84
C LYS A 561 10.00 -8.89 1.33
N GLN A 562 9.97 -8.16 0.21
CA GLN A 562 11.18 -7.53 -0.33
C GLN A 562 11.76 -6.47 0.62
N LEU A 563 10.91 -5.71 1.31
CA LEU A 563 11.31 -4.70 2.30
C LEU A 563 12.05 -5.34 3.48
N LEU A 564 11.47 -6.39 4.08
CA LEU A 564 12.06 -7.15 5.17
C LEU A 564 13.42 -7.74 4.77
N MET A 565 13.47 -8.36 3.58
CA MET A 565 14.71 -8.95 3.06
C MET A 565 15.77 -7.91 2.74
N THR A 566 15.39 -6.74 2.24
CA THR A 566 16.32 -5.65 1.95
C THR A 566 16.96 -5.15 3.24
N ARG A 567 16.18 -4.98 4.30
CA ARG A 567 16.71 -4.63 5.63
C ARG A 567 17.67 -5.70 6.13
N GLY A 568 17.25 -6.96 6.13
CA GLY A 568 18.09 -8.07 6.57
C GLY A 568 19.41 -8.15 5.79
N ALA A 569 19.36 -8.08 4.47
CA ALA A 569 20.53 -8.13 3.60
C ALA A 569 21.52 -6.98 3.85
N LEU A 570 21.00 -5.73 3.92
CA LEU A 570 21.84 -4.55 4.15
C LEU A 570 22.38 -4.49 5.59
N THR A 571 21.61 -4.97 6.57
CA THR A 571 22.11 -5.11 7.95
C THR A 571 23.22 -6.14 8.03
N THR A 572 23.05 -7.32 7.39
CA THR A 572 24.08 -8.36 7.32
C THR A 572 25.36 -7.84 6.65
N PHE A 573 25.19 -7.15 5.52
CA PHE A 573 26.33 -6.53 4.83
C PHE A 573 27.04 -5.50 5.73
N SER A 574 26.30 -4.61 6.39
CA SER A 574 26.87 -3.57 7.24
C SER A 574 27.63 -4.16 8.42
N LEU A 575 27.06 -5.12 9.13
CA LEU A 575 27.73 -5.78 10.27
C LEU A 575 28.99 -6.53 9.81
N ALA A 576 28.92 -7.27 8.73
CA ALA A 576 30.08 -7.96 8.17
C ALA A 576 31.18 -6.98 7.74
N ASN A 577 30.79 -5.87 7.10
CA ASN A 577 31.67 -4.78 6.69
C ASN A 577 32.36 -4.11 7.89
N ASP A 578 31.64 -3.87 8.98
CA ASP A 578 32.18 -3.21 10.17
C ASP A 578 33.17 -4.14 10.90
N VAL A 579 32.86 -5.43 10.98
CA VAL A 579 33.79 -6.45 11.49
C VAL A 579 35.05 -6.54 10.62
N ALA A 580 34.90 -6.57 9.31
CA ALA A 580 36.03 -6.62 8.37
C ALA A 580 36.96 -5.42 8.53
N LYS A 581 36.40 -4.20 8.68
CA LYS A 581 37.17 -2.99 8.92
C LYS A 581 37.96 -3.05 10.23
N TYR A 582 37.37 -3.63 11.28
CA TYR A 582 38.07 -3.80 12.55
C TYR A 582 39.36 -4.62 12.38
N PHE A 583 39.26 -5.79 11.71
CA PHE A 583 40.44 -6.64 11.45
C PHE A 583 41.41 -5.99 10.44
N ALA A 584 40.99 -5.05 9.64
CA ALA A 584 41.86 -4.32 8.73
C ALA A 584 42.66 -3.22 9.42
N ILE A 585 42.00 -2.41 10.26
CA ILE A 585 42.55 -1.17 10.80
C ILE A 585 43.40 -1.43 12.05
N LEU A 586 42.97 -2.29 12.98
CA LEU A 586 43.67 -2.50 14.24
C LEU A 586 45.09 -3.04 14.05
N PRO A 587 45.36 -4.07 13.21
CA PRO A 587 46.71 -4.52 12.94
C PRO A 587 47.59 -3.39 12.38
N ALA A 588 47.06 -2.60 11.46
CA ALA A 588 47.79 -1.47 10.88
C ALA A 588 48.12 -0.37 11.91
N LEU A 589 47.26 -0.15 12.88
CA LEU A 589 47.50 0.81 13.97
C LEU A 589 48.59 0.33 14.97
N MET A 590 48.62 -0.98 15.24
CA MET A 590 49.46 -1.53 16.30
C MET A 590 50.83 -2.05 15.78
N MET A 591 51.02 -2.24 14.47
CA MET A 591 52.26 -2.82 13.91
C MET A 591 53.52 -1.99 14.20
N SER A 592 53.41 -0.70 14.49
CA SER A 592 54.55 0.14 14.84
C SER A 592 55.13 -0.18 16.24
N THR A 593 54.28 -0.71 17.14
CA THR A 593 54.67 -0.97 18.53
C THR A 593 54.73 -2.47 18.83
N ILE A 594 53.90 -3.27 18.16
CA ILE A 594 53.81 -4.70 18.28
C ILE A 594 54.15 -5.30 16.90
N PRO A 595 55.41 -5.62 16.62
CA PRO A 595 55.86 -6.10 15.30
C PRO A 595 55.12 -7.35 14.81
N GLU A 596 54.66 -8.21 15.72
CA GLU A 596 53.91 -9.43 15.42
C GLU A 596 52.59 -9.15 14.74
N MET A 597 51.97 -7.96 14.97
CA MET A 597 50.76 -7.52 14.31
C MET A 597 50.92 -7.31 12.80
N THR A 598 52.15 -7.18 12.29
CA THR A 598 52.42 -7.08 10.85
C THR A 598 51.92 -8.33 10.13
N SER A 599 51.96 -9.49 10.74
CA SER A 599 51.44 -10.75 10.15
C SER A 599 49.92 -10.75 10.00
N LEU A 600 49.20 -9.94 10.81
CA LEU A 600 47.76 -9.76 10.75
C LEU A 600 47.34 -8.62 9.82
N ASN A 601 48.27 -7.79 9.32
CA ASN A 601 47.99 -6.79 8.31
C ASN A 601 47.82 -7.41 6.93
N ILE A 602 46.79 -8.23 6.76
CA ILE A 602 46.48 -9.01 5.55
C ILE A 602 46.34 -8.10 4.32
N MET A 603 45.84 -6.88 4.49
CA MET A 603 45.71 -5.90 3.40
C MET A 603 47.02 -5.23 3.03
N HIS A 604 48.11 -5.41 3.79
CA HIS A 604 49.36 -4.68 3.61
C HIS A 604 49.12 -3.15 3.47
N LEU A 605 48.40 -2.57 4.44
CA LEU A 605 48.16 -1.13 4.47
C LEU A 605 49.46 -0.38 4.79
N SER A 606 49.63 0.78 4.13
CA SER A 606 50.92 1.45 4.04
C SER A 606 51.36 2.12 5.36
N SER A 607 50.44 2.67 6.11
CA SER A 607 50.68 3.31 7.40
C SER A 607 49.38 3.39 8.24
N PRO A 608 49.49 3.60 9.57
CA PRO A 608 48.29 3.86 10.41
C PRO A 608 47.44 5.02 9.94
N LYS A 609 48.07 6.10 9.46
CA LYS A 609 47.37 7.30 8.97
C LYS A 609 46.61 7.01 7.68
N SER A 610 47.26 6.34 6.72
CA SER A 610 46.67 5.94 5.44
C SER A 610 45.52 4.95 5.66
N ALA A 611 45.68 3.97 6.54
CA ALA A 611 44.68 2.97 6.86
C ALA A 611 43.35 3.62 7.35
N ILE A 612 43.44 4.58 8.27
CA ILE A 612 42.28 5.30 8.84
C ILE A 612 41.57 6.12 7.74
N ILE A 613 42.31 6.93 6.98
CA ILE A 613 41.74 7.76 5.92
C ILE A 613 41.08 6.88 4.87
N SER A 614 41.74 5.81 4.44
CA SER A 614 41.19 4.88 3.44
C SER A 614 39.92 4.20 3.91
N ALA A 615 39.85 3.82 5.19
CA ALA A 615 38.63 3.24 5.77
C ALA A 615 37.50 4.27 5.89
N LEU A 616 37.78 5.51 6.26
CA LEU A 616 36.79 6.58 6.30
C LEU A 616 36.24 6.92 4.93
N ILE A 617 37.09 7.04 3.90
CA ILE A 617 36.68 7.29 2.51
C ILE A 617 35.81 6.11 2.02
N PHE A 618 36.27 4.87 2.26
CA PHE A 618 35.49 3.68 1.92
C PHE A 618 34.10 3.68 2.58
N ASN A 619 34.03 4.06 3.87
CA ASN A 619 32.80 4.14 4.61
C ASN A 619 31.80 5.16 4.03
N ALA A 620 32.28 6.31 3.57
CA ALA A 620 31.46 7.30 2.89
C ALA A 620 30.99 6.79 1.52
N LEU A 621 31.86 6.18 0.73
CA LEU A 621 31.55 5.69 -0.62
C LEU A 621 30.55 4.52 -0.61
N ILE A 622 30.67 3.59 0.37
CA ILE A 622 29.81 2.43 0.42
C ILE A 622 28.36 2.80 0.74
N ILE A 623 28.11 3.87 1.52
CA ILE A 623 26.76 4.38 1.76
C ILE A 623 26.12 4.75 0.41
N VAL A 624 26.82 5.53 -0.42
CA VAL A 624 26.31 5.93 -1.73
C VAL A 624 26.09 4.72 -2.66
N ALA A 625 27.02 3.76 -2.66
CA ALA A 625 26.91 2.56 -3.47
C ALA A 625 25.70 1.68 -3.10
N LEU A 626 25.29 1.71 -1.84
CA LEU A 626 24.14 0.93 -1.35
C LEU A 626 22.79 1.64 -1.50
N ILE A 627 22.74 2.95 -1.74
CA ILE A 627 21.48 3.70 -1.96
C ILE A 627 20.61 3.04 -3.06
N PRO A 628 21.12 2.68 -4.24
CA PRO A 628 20.30 2.04 -5.27
C PRO A 628 19.68 0.71 -4.81
N ILE A 629 20.38 -0.06 -3.97
CA ILE A 629 19.88 -1.32 -3.41
C ILE A 629 18.81 -1.04 -2.37
N ALA A 630 19.02 -0.05 -1.50
CA ALA A 630 18.03 0.39 -0.50
C ALA A 630 16.74 0.85 -1.17
N MET A 631 16.84 1.63 -2.27
CA MET A 631 15.69 2.18 -3.00
C MET A 631 14.93 1.15 -3.84
N LYS A 632 15.64 0.27 -4.56
CA LYS A 632 15.02 -0.75 -5.43
C LYS A 632 14.62 -2.02 -4.67
N GLY A 633 15.23 -2.27 -3.53
CA GLY A 633 15.15 -3.52 -2.79
C GLY A 633 15.96 -4.65 -3.45
N VAL A 634 16.28 -5.67 -2.64
CA VAL A 634 16.96 -6.88 -3.11
C VAL A 634 15.99 -7.74 -3.92
N LYS A 635 16.49 -8.45 -4.93
CA LYS A 635 15.66 -9.37 -5.72
C LYS A 635 15.34 -10.61 -4.89
N VAL A 636 14.06 -10.83 -4.67
CA VAL A 636 13.54 -12.04 -4.04
C VAL A 636 13.42 -13.12 -5.12
N LYS A 637 14.33 -14.10 -5.13
CA LYS A 637 14.25 -15.27 -6.00
C LYS A 637 13.87 -16.49 -5.17
N GLY A 638 12.71 -17.05 -5.43
CA GLY A 638 12.20 -18.25 -4.76
C GLY A 638 11.37 -17.94 -3.53
N TYR A 639 10.58 -18.91 -3.08
CA TYR A 639 9.59 -18.76 -2.03
C TYR A 639 10.00 -19.43 -0.70
N SER A 640 11.11 -20.18 -0.68
CA SER A 640 11.62 -20.83 0.53
C SER A 640 12.45 -19.85 1.35
N ILE A 641 12.04 -19.62 2.59
CA ILE A 641 12.71 -18.75 3.57
C ILE A 641 14.17 -19.17 3.76
N ASP A 642 14.44 -20.48 3.89
CA ASP A 642 15.80 -21.01 4.09
C ASP A 642 16.73 -20.68 2.92
N ARG A 643 16.25 -20.85 1.69
CA ARG A 643 17.05 -20.54 0.48
C ARG A 643 17.35 -19.05 0.36
N ILE A 644 16.40 -18.20 0.75
CA ILE A 644 16.58 -16.76 0.75
C ILE A 644 17.59 -16.36 1.82
N PHE A 645 17.50 -16.94 3.03
CA PHE A 645 18.46 -16.72 4.11
C PHE A 645 19.88 -17.09 3.68
N ILE A 646 20.07 -18.29 3.15
CA ILE A 646 21.38 -18.76 2.66
C ILE A 646 21.93 -17.84 1.58
N ASN A 647 21.13 -17.46 0.59
CA ASN A 647 21.56 -16.55 -0.48
C ASN A 647 21.95 -15.17 0.06
N ASN A 648 21.18 -14.63 1.01
CA ASN A 648 21.50 -13.34 1.62
C ASN A 648 22.80 -13.42 2.44
N MET A 649 23.01 -14.49 3.21
CA MET A 649 24.25 -14.71 3.95
C MET A 649 25.46 -14.88 3.01
N LEU A 650 25.32 -15.60 1.90
CA LEU A 650 26.40 -15.76 0.94
C LEU A 650 26.70 -14.46 0.19
N ILE A 651 25.70 -13.75 -0.30
CA ILE A 651 25.91 -12.54 -1.13
C ILE A 651 26.31 -11.36 -0.25
N TYR A 652 25.52 -11.08 0.79
CA TYR A 652 25.69 -9.87 1.61
C TYR A 652 26.62 -10.09 2.80
N GLY A 653 26.65 -11.28 3.40
CA GLY A 653 27.58 -11.62 4.46
C GLY A 653 29.00 -11.74 3.95
N LEU A 654 29.27 -12.62 2.98
CA LEU A 654 30.59 -12.74 2.37
C LEU A 654 30.99 -11.50 1.59
N GLY A 655 30.04 -10.87 0.86
CA GLY A 655 30.28 -9.60 0.20
C GLY A 655 30.68 -8.50 1.17
N GLY A 656 29.98 -8.41 2.33
CA GLY A 656 30.32 -7.49 3.42
C GLY A 656 31.70 -7.73 4.02
N LEU A 657 32.18 -8.97 4.03
CA LEU A 657 33.55 -9.29 4.47
C LEU A 657 34.60 -8.95 3.41
N ILE A 658 34.38 -9.29 2.16
CA ILE A 658 35.39 -9.20 1.09
C ILE A 658 35.51 -7.75 0.55
N VAL A 659 34.38 -7.07 0.35
CA VAL A 659 34.36 -5.74 -0.30
C VAL A 659 35.19 -4.68 0.46
N PRO A 660 35.18 -4.61 1.81
CA PRO A 660 36.05 -3.69 2.55
C PRO A 660 37.54 -3.96 2.35
N PHE A 661 37.93 -5.25 2.33
CA PHE A 661 39.35 -5.61 2.12
C PHE A 661 39.85 -5.09 0.76
N LEU A 662 39.07 -5.31 -0.29
CA LEU A 662 39.41 -4.82 -1.63
C LEU A 662 39.30 -3.29 -1.74
N GLY A 663 38.20 -2.73 -1.24
CA GLY A 663 37.91 -1.30 -1.36
C GLY A 663 38.89 -0.42 -0.58
N ILE A 664 39.16 -0.77 0.67
CA ILE A 664 40.10 -0.05 1.53
C ILE A 664 41.53 -0.14 0.93
N LYS A 665 41.93 -1.34 0.46
CA LYS A 665 43.26 -1.50 -0.17
C LYS A 665 43.41 -0.66 -1.42
N LEU A 666 42.41 -0.64 -2.31
CA LEU A 666 42.42 0.19 -3.52
C LEU A 666 42.55 1.70 -3.18
N ILE A 667 41.83 2.14 -2.16
CA ILE A 667 41.89 3.53 -1.69
C ILE A 667 43.27 3.81 -1.05
N ASP A 668 43.80 2.89 -0.25
CA ASP A 668 45.11 3.01 0.38
C ASP A 668 46.25 3.19 -0.66
N MET A 669 46.18 2.46 -1.76
CA MET A 669 47.13 2.62 -2.87
C MET A 669 47.16 4.02 -3.45
N ILE A 670 46.06 4.79 -3.33
CA ILE A 670 45.99 6.17 -3.76
C ILE A 670 46.40 7.13 -2.62
N VAL A 671 45.83 6.91 -1.43
CA VAL A 671 45.99 7.79 -0.28
C VAL A 671 47.45 7.81 0.23
N GLN A 672 48.19 6.72 0.09
CA GLN A 672 49.60 6.65 0.51
C GLN A 672 50.50 7.72 -0.16
N PHE A 673 50.10 8.26 -1.30
CA PHE A 673 50.89 9.33 -1.99
C PHE A 673 50.63 10.72 -1.42
N PHE A 674 49.59 10.89 -0.57
CA PHE A 674 49.15 12.18 -0.01
C PHE A 674 49.31 12.28 1.50
N VAL A 675 49.51 11.15 2.20
CA VAL A 675 49.57 11.01 3.66
C VAL A 675 50.85 10.35 4.09
#